data_d108aee2d22185e0b27ac80ff732a6af
#
_entry.id   d108aee2d22185e0b27ac80ff732a6af
#
_cell.length_a   1.000
_cell.length_b   1.000
_cell.length_c   1.000
_cell.angle_alpha   90.00
_cell.angle_beta   90.00
_cell.angle_gamma   90.00
#
_symmetry.space_group_name_H-M   'P 1'
#
loop_
_entity.id
_entity.type
_entity.pdbx_description
1 polymer ?
#
loop_
_entity_poly.entity_id
_entity_poly.type
_entity_poly.pdbx_seq_one_letter_code
_entity_poly.pdbx_strand_id
1 'polypeptide(L)'
;MSDYKKTLNLPKTAFPMKANLAQREPQQLKQWEETKACEAMIENCTDKGAFVLHDGPPYANGHIHMGTALNKILKDIVVKSRNMQGYRAHYVPGWDCHGLPIEHKVEQELKEKKKTLPAHVVRKMCRDYAGKWIDIQRKEFKRLGVLGNWDDPYKSMNPAYEAATAHELAKFVDKGGVVRAKKPIYWCCSCHTALAEAEVEYGDHTSPSIFVRFALNDAALAQRIPGADPSRAYVVIWTTTPWTLPDNMAVCLHPEFTYVLVETGGCQYLLAEELLEGCAKSFGWEDVTVVGRATGQELEGLIARHPFYDRQSPLILGRHVTLDAGTGCVHTAPGHGREDYEVGLAYKLDVYSPLDDAGRFLPSVEFFAGLNVFEANPKVIEKLTEVGALLKTAKISHSYPHCWRCKQPVIFRATTQWFISMEKNDLRKKALNAIDTKVQWIPAWGRDRIYNMIESRPDWCISRQRQWGVPIMALLCKDCGEAWNDAKWMHEMADRFAKHPTGCDYWYEAPLEEIVPEGLKCPHCGGQHWEKEDDILDVWFDSGTSFAAVLESRPELSAPADLYLEGSDQHRGWFHSSLLVAEGTRNDPPYKAVLTHGYVVDGDGRKMSKSIGNVIAPQELIDKYGAEIVRLWVSSVEYREDIRISEQILGRLVDAYRRIRNTCRFILGTINDLTRADLLPLDQLLPLDRYALHAAAQVHDRVQDAYMTYDFHKVYHTLHNYCVTDLSAVYLDILKDRLYSSAPASKEHRSAQTALYHLLCMLVRDMAPVLSFTAEEIFHHLPNDLRDDVPTVFALPPVDSKPYLLEDGVRDDWNVLLAVRGAVTRAIEPLRRDSVVGHSLDTSVTLYVADELRERLEGLHTDLRAFFIVSQLHLAPLAEAPADAVQDAEVAGLAVGVAKAAGEKCERCWIYSTELGSDPAHPTLCPRCARVMAELPEA
;
A
#
# COMPACT_ATOMS: atom_id res chain seq x y z
N MET A 1 -54.04 -25.18 -30.41
CA MET A 1 -52.66 -25.50 -30.12
C MET A 1 -52.37 -25.13 -28.66
N SER A 2 -52.03 -26.11 -27.86
CA SER A 2 -51.67 -25.89 -26.47
C SER A 2 -50.36 -25.11 -26.43
N ASP A 3 -50.31 -24.02 -25.67
CA ASP A 3 -49.11 -23.15 -25.51
C ASP A 3 -48.12 -23.85 -24.54
N TYR A 4 -47.36 -24.84 -25.08
CA TYR A 4 -46.39 -25.60 -24.27
C TYR A 4 -45.29 -24.75 -23.63
N LYS A 5 -45.11 -23.48 -24.03
CA LYS A 5 -44.16 -22.57 -23.37
C LYS A 5 -44.53 -22.33 -21.92
N LYS A 6 -45.80 -22.38 -21.55
CA LYS A 6 -46.28 -22.18 -20.18
C LYS A 6 -45.97 -23.37 -19.26
N THR A 7 -45.64 -24.53 -19.83
CA THR A 7 -45.29 -25.75 -19.09
C THR A 7 -43.78 -25.89 -18.82
N LEU A 8 -42.97 -24.92 -19.24
CA LEU A 8 -41.53 -24.92 -19.03
C LEU A 8 -41.17 -24.31 -17.65
N ASN A 9 -40.19 -24.90 -16.95
CA ASN A 9 -39.65 -24.40 -15.68
C ASN A 9 -38.66 -23.28 -15.98
N LEU A 10 -39.15 -22.11 -16.39
CA LEU A 10 -38.25 -20.96 -16.68
C LEU A 10 -37.76 -20.32 -15.40
N PRO A 11 -36.49 -19.87 -15.32
CA PRO A 11 -35.93 -19.21 -14.16
C PRO A 11 -36.74 -18.01 -13.71
N LYS A 12 -37.12 -17.97 -12.41
CA LYS A 12 -37.83 -16.84 -11.80
C LYS A 12 -37.09 -16.38 -10.56
N THR A 13 -36.82 -15.09 -10.40
CA THR A 13 -36.19 -14.57 -9.21
C THR A 13 -36.56 -13.10 -8.99
N ALA A 14 -36.66 -12.69 -7.73
CA ALA A 14 -36.77 -11.30 -7.31
C ALA A 14 -35.43 -10.55 -7.41
N PHE A 15 -34.30 -11.26 -7.57
CA PHE A 15 -32.98 -10.67 -7.75
C PHE A 15 -32.92 -9.81 -9.02
N PRO A 16 -32.70 -8.49 -8.90
CA PRO A 16 -32.90 -7.57 -10.02
C PRO A 16 -31.85 -7.74 -11.12
N MET A 17 -32.27 -7.55 -12.36
CA MET A 17 -31.37 -7.63 -13.51
C MET A 17 -30.30 -6.53 -13.49
N LYS A 18 -30.69 -5.29 -13.15
CA LYS A 18 -29.76 -4.15 -13.03
C LYS A 18 -29.25 -4.05 -11.59
N ALA A 19 -27.95 -4.00 -11.42
CA ALA A 19 -27.34 -3.86 -10.10
C ALA A 19 -27.66 -2.52 -9.44
N ASN A 20 -27.62 -1.41 -10.19
CA ASN A 20 -27.81 -0.04 -9.69
C ASN A 20 -26.97 0.23 -8.43
N LEU A 21 -25.69 -0.13 -8.46
CA LEU A 21 -24.78 -0.18 -7.31
C LEU A 21 -24.76 1.15 -6.54
N ALA A 22 -24.49 2.25 -7.22
CA ALA A 22 -24.40 3.58 -6.59
C ALA A 22 -25.61 3.94 -5.72
N GLN A 23 -26.83 3.48 -6.10
CA GLN A 23 -28.08 3.74 -5.39
C GLN A 23 -28.39 2.69 -4.31
N ARG A 24 -27.99 1.44 -4.51
CA ARG A 24 -28.37 0.31 -3.63
C ARG A 24 -27.36 0.06 -2.52
N GLU A 25 -26.08 0.30 -2.78
CA GLU A 25 -25.03 0.13 -1.77
C GLU A 25 -25.26 0.92 -0.48
N PRO A 26 -25.73 2.19 -0.52
CA PRO A 26 -26.06 2.92 0.71
C PRO A 26 -27.14 2.26 1.57
N GLN A 27 -28.11 1.58 0.94
CA GLN A 27 -29.15 0.83 1.66
C GLN A 27 -28.56 -0.43 2.31
N GLN A 28 -27.66 -1.09 1.61
CA GLN A 28 -26.96 -2.27 2.13
C GLN A 28 -26.05 -1.91 3.32
N LEU A 29 -25.34 -0.78 3.24
CA LEU A 29 -24.52 -0.27 4.36
C LEU A 29 -25.39 -0.04 5.61
N LYS A 30 -26.57 0.56 5.44
CA LYS A 30 -27.50 0.75 6.55
C LYS A 30 -27.97 -0.59 7.13
N GLN A 31 -28.26 -1.56 6.27
CA GLN A 31 -28.61 -2.92 6.70
C GLN A 31 -27.48 -3.57 7.50
N TRP A 32 -26.21 -3.45 7.08
CA TRP A 32 -25.06 -3.96 7.81
C TRP A 32 -24.90 -3.32 9.19
N GLU A 33 -25.20 -2.02 9.31
CA GLU A 33 -25.22 -1.33 10.61
C GLU A 33 -26.35 -1.86 11.52
N GLU A 34 -27.56 -2.00 10.98
CA GLU A 34 -28.74 -2.49 11.71
C GLU A 34 -28.58 -3.94 12.16
N THR A 35 -27.97 -4.80 11.33
CA THR A 35 -27.74 -6.21 11.63
C THR A 35 -26.43 -6.48 12.37
N LYS A 36 -25.63 -5.43 12.66
CA LYS A 36 -24.31 -5.55 13.27
C LYS A 36 -23.41 -6.56 12.53
N ALA A 37 -23.32 -6.40 11.19
CA ALA A 37 -22.65 -7.36 10.33
C ALA A 37 -21.17 -7.60 10.70
N CYS A 38 -20.46 -6.59 11.20
CA CYS A 38 -19.07 -6.71 11.65
C CYS A 38 -18.95 -7.62 12.88
N GLU A 39 -19.79 -7.39 13.89
CA GLU A 39 -19.82 -8.19 15.12
C GLU A 39 -20.22 -9.64 14.80
N ALA A 40 -21.28 -9.82 14.00
CA ALA A 40 -21.75 -11.14 13.60
C ALA A 40 -20.68 -11.93 12.82
N MET A 41 -19.89 -11.26 11.96
CA MET A 41 -18.77 -11.87 11.24
C MET A 41 -17.71 -12.41 12.21
N ILE A 42 -17.41 -11.66 13.28
CA ILE A 42 -16.39 -12.03 14.28
C ILE A 42 -16.91 -13.12 15.24
N GLU A 43 -18.17 -13.03 15.67
CA GLU A 43 -18.78 -13.96 16.62
C GLU A 43 -18.95 -15.37 16.05
N ASN A 44 -19.23 -15.50 14.74
CA ASN A 44 -19.43 -16.78 14.07
C ASN A 44 -18.12 -17.42 13.54
N CYS A 45 -16.95 -16.89 13.90
CA CYS A 45 -15.70 -17.51 13.50
C CYS A 45 -15.52 -18.90 14.14
N THR A 46 -14.96 -19.83 13.41
CA THR A 46 -14.58 -21.16 13.91
C THR A 46 -13.18 -21.08 14.50
N ASP A 47 -13.04 -20.97 15.73
CA ASP A 47 -11.86 -20.77 16.58
C ASP A 47 -10.48 -21.28 16.04
N LYS A 48 -10.04 -20.78 14.89
CA LYS A 48 -8.68 -20.99 14.38
C LYS A 48 -7.64 -20.07 15.04
N GLY A 49 -8.06 -19.30 16.03
CA GLY A 49 -7.25 -18.33 16.74
C GLY A 49 -7.45 -16.90 16.22
N ALA A 50 -6.76 -15.95 16.86
CA ALA A 50 -6.79 -14.55 16.46
C ALA A 50 -5.89 -14.29 15.25
N PHE A 51 -6.29 -13.34 14.41
CA PHE A 51 -5.45 -12.75 13.38
C PHE A 51 -5.51 -11.23 13.52
N VAL A 52 -4.38 -10.61 13.79
CA VAL A 52 -4.29 -9.17 14.04
C VAL A 52 -3.70 -8.44 12.82
N LEU A 53 -4.56 -7.72 12.11
CA LEU A 53 -4.15 -6.72 11.15
C LEU A 53 -4.22 -5.35 11.82
N HIS A 54 -3.06 -4.72 12.05
CA HIS A 54 -3.01 -3.37 12.61
C HIS A 54 -3.17 -2.31 11.51
N ASP A 55 -4.06 -1.36 11.74
CA ASP A 55 -4.29 -0.27 10.79
C ASP A 55 -3.26 0.84 10.98
N GLY A 56 -2.50 1.18 9.93
CA GLY A 56 -1.69 2.40 9.90
C GLY A 56 -2.60 3.64 9.85
N PRO A 57 -2.37 4.62 10.74
CA PRO A 57 -3.27 5.75 10.88
C PRO A 57 -3.13 6.75 9.72
N PRO A 58 -4.13 6.95 8.87
CA PRO A 58 -4.12 8.06 7.93
C PRO A 58 -4.21 9.40 8.67
N TYR A 59 -3.67 10.46 8.07
CA TYR A 59 -3.85 11.80 8.60
C TYR A 59 -5.30 12.25 8.58
N ALA A 60 -5.75 12.84 9.69
CA ALA A 60 -7.06 13.47 9.83
C ALA A 60 -7.10 14.83 9.09
N ASN A 61 -6.85 14.83 7.78
CA ASN A 61 -6.72 16.05 6.97
C ASN A 61 -7.07 15.80 5.50
N GLY A 62 -8.20 16.34 5.04
CA GLY A 62 -8.65 16.24 3.66
C GLY A 62 -9.45 14.98 3.34
N HIS A 63 -10.01 14.94 2.14
CA HIS A 63 -10.73 13.79 1.60
C HIS A 63 -9.76 12.65 1.26
N ILE A 64 -10.26 11.41 1.26
CA ILE A 64 -9.49 10.24 0.83
C ILE A 64 -9.16 10.34 -0.67
N HIS A 65 -8.03 9.80 -1.04
CA HIS A 65 -7.61 9.65 -2.44
C HIS A 65 -7.59 8.18 -2.87
N MET A 66 -7.38 7.91 -4.16
CA MET A 66 -7.42 6.53 -4.68
C MET A 66 -6.43 5.57 -3.99
N GLY A 67 -5.25 6.07 -3.60
CA GLY A 67 -4.30 5.26 -2.81
C GLY A 67 -4.83 4.87 -1.43
N THR A 68 -5.54 5.80 -0.76
CA THR A 68 -6.19 5.50 0.53
C THR A 68 -7.35 4.52 0.36
N ALA A 69 -8.13 4.65 -0.72
CA ALA A 69 -9.21 3.72 -1.05
C ALA A 69 -8.67 2.32 -1.35
N LEU A 70 -7.59 2.22 -2.15
CA LEU A 70 -6.85 0.96 -2.39
C LEU A 70 -6.45 0.29 -1.08
N ASN A 71 -5.75 1.03 -0.22
CA ASN A 71 -5.26 0.54 1.07
C ASN A 71 -6.37 -0.02 1.96
N LYS A 72 -7.45 0.75 2.15
CA LYS A 72 -8.57 0.33 3.01
C LYS A 72 -9.36 -0.84 2.43
N ILE A 73 -9.52 -0.93 1.10
CA ILE A 73 -10.16 -2.07 0.44
C ILE A 73 -9.30 -3.33 0.60
N LEU A 74 -7.98 -3.25 0.41
CA LEU A 74 -7.07 -4.40 0.63
C LEU A 74 -7.17 -4.92 2.08
N LYS A 75 -7.14 -4.03 3.07
CA LYS A 75 -7.30 -4.39 4.49
C LYS A 75 -8.65 -5.07 4.75
N ASP A 76 -9.73 -4.54 4.20
CA ASP A 76 -11.06 -5.13 4.34
C ASP A 76 -11.16 -6.52 3.71
N ILE A 77 -10.55 -6.72 2.53
CA ILE A 77 -10.49 -8.05 1.90
C ILE A 77 -9.73 -9.04 2.80
N VAL A 78 -8.60 -8.62 3.39
CA VAL A 78 -7.84 -9.46 4.34
C VAL A 78 -8.70 -9.80 5.55
N VAL A 79 -9.30 -8.81 6.20
CA VAL A 79 -10.10 -9.01 7.42
C VAL A 79 -11.30 -9.91 7.16
N LYS A 80 -12.07 -9.65 6.10
CA LYS A 80 -13.22 -10.47 5.72
C LYS A 80 -12.82 -11.90 5.39
N SER A 81 -11.78 -12.08 4.55
CA SER A 81 -11.33 -13.42 4.17
C SER A 81 -10.83 -14.20 5.37
N ARG A 82 -10.08 -13.59 6.30
CA ARG A 82 -9.59 -14.26 7.51
C ARG A 82 -10.75 -14.69 8.43
N ASN A 83 -11.73 -13.82 8.67
CA ASN A 83 -12.92 -14.20 9.45
C ASN A 83 -13.69 -15.34 8.77
N MET A 84 -13.95 -15.25 7.46
CA MET A 84 -14.66 -16.28 6.71
C MET A 84 -13.88 -17.60 6.59
N GLN A 85 -12.54 -17.56 6.76
CA GLN A 85 -11.70 -18.76 6.90
C GLN A 85 -11.68 -19.32 8.33
N GLY A 86 -12.34 -18.67 9.28
CA GLY A 86 -12.52 -19.14 10.66
C GLY A 86 -11.55 -18.54 11.68
N TYR A 87 -10.73 -17.55 11.30
CA TYR A 87 -9.95 -16.77 12.26
C TYR A 87 -10.83 -15.70 12.92
N ARG A 88 -10.39 -15.18 14.06
CA ARG A 88 -10.99 -14.01 14.70
C ARG A 88 -10.14 -12.79 14.37
N ALA A 89 -10.54 -12.04 13.35
CA ALA A 89 -9.82 -10.87 12.87
C ALA A 89 -10.61 -9.59 13.17
N HIS A 90 -10.24 -8.91 14.26
CA HIS A 90 -10.77 -7.58 14.58
C HIS A 90 -10.07 -6.51 13.75
N TYR A 91 -10.83 -5.56 13.23
CA TYR A 91 -10.28 -4.40 12.55
C TYR A 91 -10.64 -3.13 13.32
N VAL A 92 -9.63 -2.52 13.94
CA VAL A 92 -9.74 -1.25 14.65
C VAL A 92 -9.12 -0.16 13.79
N PRO A 93 -9.92 0.69 13.12
CA PRO A 93 -9.40 1.78 12.32
C PRO A 93 -8.78 2.87 13.18
N GLY A 94 -7.80 3.61 12.63
CA GLY A 94 -7.14 4.68 13.36
C GLY A 94 -6.93 5.94 12.55
N TRP A 95 -6.56 7.02 13.26
CA TRP A 95 -6.18 8.31 12.68
C TRP A 95 -4.99 8.94 13.38
N ASP A 96 -4.09 9.47 12.57
CA ASP A 96 -3.04 10.37 13.02
C ASP A 96 -3.55 11.81 13.05
N CYS A 97 -3.47 12.44 14.24
CA CYS A 97 -4.17 13.68 14.52
C CYS A 97 -3.24 14.85 14.85
N HIS A 98 -1.93 14.63 14.97
CA HIS A 98 -0.97 15.62 15.40
C HIS A 98 -0.09 16.15 14.26
N GLY A 99 0.74 17.13 14.60
CA GLY A 99 1.85 17.62 13.79
C GLY A 99 1.48 18.68 12.75
N LEU A 100 2.51 19.02 11.99
CA LEU A 100 2.51 20.09 11.00
C LEU A 100 1.36 20.03 9.95
N PRO A 101 0.91 18.86 9.47
CA PRO A 101 -0.16 18.81 8.46
C PRO A 101 -1.48 19.46 8.90
N ILE A 102 -1.82 19.37 10.18
CA ILE A 102 -3.05 19.92 10.75
C ILE A 102 -2.80 21.35 11.22
N GLU A 103 -1.74 21.57 12.00
CA GLU A 103 -1.39 22.88 12.56
C GLU A 103 -1.21 23.93 11.45
N HIS A 104 -0.50 23.59 10.36
CA HIS A 104 -0.30 24.50 9.24
C HIS A 104 -1.62 24.97 8.59
N LYS A 105 -2.66 24.13 8.54
CA LYS A 105 -3.97 24.54 8.04
C LYS A 105 -4.67 25.51 8.96
N VAL A 106 -4.61 25.27 10.26
CA VAL A 106 -5.15 26.17 11.29
C VAL A 106 -4.40 27.50 11.26
N GLU A 107 -3.06 27.47 11.15
CA GLU A 107 -2.24 28.70 11.02
C GLU A 107 -2.57 29.50 9.76
N GLN A 108 -2.82 28.85 8.62
CA GLN A 108 -3.26 29.55 7.40
C GLN A 108 -4.56 30.27 7.62
N GLU A 109 -5.56 29.62 8.25
CA GLU A 109 -6.83 30.27 8.60
C GLU A 109 -6.66 31.45 9.57
N LEU A 110 -5.74 31.34 10.53
CA LEU A 110 -5.43 32.41 11.49
C LEU A 110 -4.73 33.59 10.81
N LYS A 111 -3.76 33.34 9.92
CA LYS A 111 -3.08 34.38 9.13
C LYS A 111 -4.06 35.16 8.24
N GLU A 112 -4.95 34.43 7.57
CA GLU A 112 -6.02 35.05 6.76
C GLU A 112 -6.93 35.96 7.59
N LYS A 113 -7.23 35.56 8.85
CA LYS A 113 -8.03 36.34 9.78
C LYS A 113 -7.23 37.39 10.58
N LYS A 114 -5.90 37.50 10.35
CA LYS A 114 -4.96 38.39 11.07
C LYS A 114 -5.05 38.25 12.61
N LYS A 115 -5.14 36.99 13.10
CA LYS A 115 -5.26 36.71 14.53
C LYS A 115 -4.01 36.02 15.07
N THR A 116 -3.56 36.44 16.24
CA THR A 116 -2.58 35.72 17.07
C THR A 116 -3.33 35.23 18.31
N LEU A 117 -3.30 33.94 18.59
CA LEU A 117 -4.03 33.31 19.69
C LEU A 117 -3.08 32.57 20.64
N PRO A 118 -3.43 32.41 21.92
CA PRO A 118 -2.68 31.59 22.86
C PRO A 118 -2.60 30.13 22.44
N ALA A 119 -1.52 29.43 22.81
CA ALA A 119 -1.24 28.05 22.42
C ALA A 119 -2.41 27.07 22.69
N HIS A 120 -3.04 27.15 23.90
CA HIS A 120 -4.17 26.29 24.24
C HIS A 120 -5.39 26.46 23.31
N VAL A 121 -5.59 27.68 22.79
CA VAL A 121 -6.67 27.94 21.82
C VAL A 121 -6.34 27.35 20.46
N VAL A 122 -5.07 27.46 19.99
CA VAL A 122 -4.60 26.88 18.74
C VAL A 122 -4.70 25.35 18.82
N ARG A 123 -4.28 24.74 19.93
CA ARG A 123 -4.41 23.29 20.17
C ARG A 123 -5.86 22.83 20.10
N LYS A 124 -6.79 23.54 20.73
CA LYS A 124 -8.22 23.25 20.62
C LYS A 124 -8.72 23.31 19.16
N MET A 125 -8.31 24.35 18.41
CA MET A 125 -8.69 24.47 17.00
C MET A 125 -8.14 23.33 16.16
N CYS A 126 -6.92 22.86 16.42
CA CYS A 126 -6.34 21.71 15.75
C CYS A 126 -7.10 20.42 16.06
N ARG A 127 -7.49 20.21 17.33
CA ARG A 127 -8.30 19.07 17.78
C ARG A 127 -9.68 19.06 17.10
N ASP A 128 -10.36 20.21 17.03
CA ASP A 128 -11.65 20.37 16.37
C ASP A 128 -11.54 20.12 14.86
N TYR A 129 -10.48 20.63 14.23
CA TYR A 129 -10.17 20.39 12.81
C TYR A 129 -9.96 18.91 12.50
N ALA A 130 -9.14 18.23 13.29
CA ALA A 130 -8.90 16.80 13.14
C ALA A 130 -10.20 16.00 13.33
N GLY A 131 -10.99 16.31 14.36
CA GLY A 131 -12.28 15.68 14.62
C GLY A 131 -13.24 15.76 13.43
N LYS A 132 -13.34 16.93 12.81
CA LYS A 132 -14.15 17.12 11.60
C LYS A 132 -13.72 16.20 10.44
N TRP A 133 -12.42 16.09 10.20
CA TRP A 133 -11.91 15.28 9.10
C TRP A 133 -12.02 13.78 9.37
N ILE A 134 -11.89 13.36 10.63
CA ILE A 134 -12.15 11.98 11.04
C ILE A 134 -13.59 11.58 10.68
N ASP A 135 -14.57 12.42 10.98
CA ASP A 135 -15.98 12.12 10.69
C ASP A 135 -16.28 12.06 9.19
N ILE A 136 -15.62 12.91 8.39
CA ILE A 136 -15.73 12.88 6.93
C ILE A 136 -15.11 11.59 6.38
N GLN A 137 -13.85 11.32 6.71
CA GLN A 137 -13.11 10.15 6.22
C GLN A 137 -13.75 8.83 6.68
N ARG A 138 -14.30 8.77 7.91
CA ARG A 138 -15.06 7.61 8.39
C ARG A 138 -16.23 7.27 7.47
N LYS A 139 -17.00 8.28 7.04
CA LYS A 139 -18.10 8.09 6.09
C LYS A 139 -17.61 7.63 4.72
N GLU A 140 -16.50 8.19 4.26
CA GLU A 140 -15.90 7.82 3.00
C GLU A 140 -15.37 6.36 3.02
N PHE A 141 -14.73 5.93 4.11
CA PHE A 141 -14.29 4.54 4.29
C PHE A 141 -15.46 3.55 4.39
N LYS A 142 -16.48 3.88 5.18
CA LYS A 142 -17.71 3.06 5.26
C LYS A 142 -18.37 2.95 3.89
N ARG A 143 -18.36 4.02 3.08
CA ARG A 143 -18.92 4.02 1.73
C ARG A 143 -18.19 3.05 0.77
N LEU A 144 -16.92 2.72 1.01
CA LEU A 144 -16.17 1.69 0.28
C LEU A 144 -16.62 0.26 0.65
N GLY A 145 -17.49 0.09 1.63
CA GLY A 145 -17.91 -1.22 2.15
C GLY A 145 -16.94 -1.84 3.15
N VAL A 146 -16.07 -1.02 3.77
CA VAL A 146 -15.09 -1.47 4.78
C VAL A 146 -15.80 -1.71 6.11
N LEU A 147 -15.72 -2.94 6.62
CA LEU A 147 -16.21 -3.33 7.95
C LEU A 147 -15.12 -3.15 9.00
N GLY A 148 -15.49 -2.74 10.21
CA GLY A 148 -14.57 -2.54 11.33
C GLY A 148 -15.23 -1.86 12.51
N ASN A 149 -14.49 -1.71 13.60
CA ASN A 149 -14.97 -1.00 14.80
C ASN A 149 -14.90 0.53 14.61
N TRP A 150 -15.85 1.06 13.83
CA TRP A 150 -15.94 2.48 13.50
C TRP A 150 -16.44 3.36 14.66
N ASP A 151 -17.04 2.76 15.69
CA ASP A 151 -17.59 3.49 16.83
C ASP A 151 -16.53 3.75 17.90
N ASP A 152 -15.52 2.87 18.00
CA ASP A 152 -14.39 3.02 18.91
C ASP A 152 -13.04 2.93 18.17
N PRO A 153 -12.76 3.83 17.23
CA PRO A 153 -11.48 3.89 16.55
C PRO A 153 -10.39 4.43 17.47
N TYR A 154 -9.13 4.15 17.18
CA TYR A 154 -8.06 4.84 17.86
C TYR A 154 -7.73 6.20 17.19
N LYS A 155 -7.27 7.16 17.99
CA LYS A 155 -6.86 8.49 17.52
C LYS A 155 -5.62 8.90 18.30
N SER A 156 -4.57 9.34 17.61
CA SER A 156 -3.33 9.73 18.30
C SER A 156 -3.52 10.90 19.28
N MET A 157 -4.60 11.68 19.14
CA MET A 157 -5.00 12.76 20.06
C MET A 157 -5.90 12.31 21.23
N ASN A 158 -6.15 11.01 21.42
CA ASN A 158 -6.89 10.54 22.60
C ASN A 158 -5.98 10.55 23.83
N PRO A 159 -6.48 10.96 25.03
CA PRO A 159 -5.64 11.05 26.23
C PRO A 159 -4.86 9.77 26.57
N ALA A 160 -5.48 8.61 26.42
CA ALA A 160 -4.81 7.33 26.64
C ALA A 160 -3.70 7.04 25.61
N TYR A 161 -3.90 7.45 24.35
CA TYR A 161 -2.89 7.30 23.31
C TYR A 161 -1.70 8.25 23.54
N GLU A 162 -1.97 9.54 23.84
CA GLU A 162 -0.95 10.53 24.15
C GLU A 162 -0.12 10.09 25.37
N ALA A 163 -0.76 9.53 26.39
CA ALA A 163 -0.09 8.96 27.55
C ALA A 163 0.79 7.75 27.19
N ALA A 164 0.30 6.84 26.35
CA ALA A 164 1.10 5.71 25.88
C ALA A 164 2.33 6.19 25.12
N THR A 165 2.20 7.19 24.23
CA THR A 165 3.33 7.82 23.53
C THR A 165 4.35 8.41 24.52
N ALA A 166 3.87 9.11 25.54
CA ALA A 166 4.71 9.67 26.60
C ALA A 166 5.44 8.59 27.41
N HIS A 167 4.76 7.49 27.73
CA HIS A 167 5.39 6.34 28.40
C HIS A 167 6.47 5.68 27.54
N GLU A 168 6.27 5.57 26.22
CA GLU A 168 7.30 5.02 25.33
C GLU A 168 8.55 5.90 25.29
N LEU A 169 8.40 7.23 25.26
CA LEU A 169 9.54 8.16 25.38
C LEU A 169 10.27 7.97 26.72
N ALA A 170 9.52 7.86 27.82
CA ALA A 170 10.11 7.64 29.16
C ALA A 170 10.94 6.34 29.20
N LYS A 171 10.52 5.26 28.53
CA LYS A 171 11.29 4.01 28.42
C LYS A 171 12.62 4.21 27.66
N PHE A 172 12.65 5.05 26.63
CA PHE A 172 13.90 5.40 25.96
C PHE A 172 14.83 6.21 26.87
N VAL A 173 14.28 7.12 27.68
CA VAL A 173 15.06 7.91 28.67
C VAL A 173 15.63 6.99 29.73
N ASP A 174 14.84 6.07 30.30
CA ASP A 174 15.27 5.08 31.29
C ASP A 174 16.48 4.25 30.83
N LYS A 175 16.46 3.85 29.55
CA LYS A 175 17.56 3.14 28.90
C LYS A 175 18.72 4.03 28.46
N GLY A 176 18.65 5.35 28.67
CA GLY A 176 19.66 6.32 28.25
C GLY A 176 19.77 6.46 26.70
N GLY A 177 18.71 6.07 25.97
CA GLY A 177 18.66 6.12 24.50
C GLY A 177 18.37 7.52 23.94
N VAL A 178 17.85 8.43 24.76
CA VAL A 178 17.58 9.82 24.38
C VAL A 178 18.79 10.69 24.68
N VAL A 179 19.15 11.58 23.76
CA VAL A 179 20.23 12.56 23.92
C VAL A 179 19.78 13.93 23.44
N ARG A 180 20.18 14.99 24.17
CA ARG A 180 20.03 16.37 23.74
C ARG A 180 21.39 16.88 23.22
N ALA A 181 21.44 17.29 21.95
CA ALA A 181 22.72 17.67 21.33
C ALA A 181 22.52 18.72 20.23
N LYS A 182 23.56 19.52 19.98
CA LYS A 182 23.62 20.47 18.87
C LYS A 182 24.20 19.72 17.65
N LYS A 183 23.34 19.41 16.67
CA LYS A 183 23.73 18.73 15.43
C LYS A 183 23.08 19.41 14.21
N PRO A 184 23.71 19.38 13.01
CA PRO A 184 23.05 19.82 11.79
C PRO A 184 21.91 18.87 11.42
N ILE A 185 20.75 19.43 11.22
CA ILE A 185 19.51 18.73 10.86
C ILE A 185 18.85 19.44 9.70
N TYR A 186 17.94 18.77 9.00
CA TYR A 186 17.05 19.44 8.05
C TYR A 186 16.19 20.46 8.78
N TRP A 187 16.23 21.71 8.32
CA TRP A 187 15.50 22.83 8.90
C TRP A 187 14.67 23.54 7.83
N CYS A 188 13.38 23.70 8.09
CA CYS A 188 12.50 24.49 7.24
C CYS A 188 12.41 25.93 7.73
N CYS A 189 13.05 26.87 7.02
CA CYS A 189 13.02 28.28 7.34
C CYS A 189 11.63 28.93 7.22
N SER A 190 10.71 28.32 6.46
CA SER A 190 9.34 28.81 6.28
C SER A 190 8.38 28.29 7.36
N CYS A 191 8.59 27.07 7.86
CA CYS A 191 7.82 26.49 8.94
C CYS A 191 8.47 26.66 10.31
N HIS A 192 9.71 27.12 10.37
CA HIS A 192 10.51 27.36 11.59
C HIS A 192 10.62 26.11 12.46
N THR A 193 10.94 24.96 11.85
CA THR A 193 11.01 23.67 12.55
C THR A 193 12.00 22.71 11.93
N ALA A 194 12.52 21.81 12.76
CA ALA A 194 13.27 20.65 12.36
C ALA A 194 12.40 19.69 11.53
N LEU A 195 13.00 18.94 10.63
CA LEU A 195 12.36 17.92 9.82
C LEU A 195 13.12 16.59 9.96
N ALA A 196 12.39 15.48 10.04
CA ALA A 196 12.94 14.16 9.85
C ALA A 196 13.18 13.90 8.35
N GLU A 197 13.96 12.86 8.04
CA GLU A 197 14.22 12.45 6.64
C GLU A 197 12.93 12.10 5.88
N ALA A 198 11.94 11.51 6.57
CA ALA A 198 10.62 11.19 6.01
C ALA A 198 9.77 12.43 5.68
N GLU A 199 10.16 13.60 6.16
CA GLU A 199 9.46 14.88 5.96
C GLU A 199 10.12 15.75 4.87
N VAL A 200 11.09 15.19 4.16
CA VAL A 200 11.83 15.86 3.08
C VAL A 200 11.53 15.19 1.74
N GLU A 201 11.18 16.01 0.76
CA GLU A 201 10.98 15.58 -0.63
C GLU A 201 12.08 16.18 -1.51
N TYR A 202 12.57 15.44 -2.49
CA TYR A 202 13.58 15.93 -3.42
C TYR A 202 12.92 16.40 -4.71
N GLY A 203 13.33 17.58 -5.17
CA GLY A 203 12.84 18.18 -6.41
C GLY A 203 13.94 18.98 -7.11
N ASP A 204 13.71 19.33 -8.38
CA ASP A 204 14.65 20.14 -9.15
C ASP A 204 14.75 21.56 -8.56
N HIS A 205 15.97 21.99 -8.29
CA HIS A 205 16.29 23.32 -7.80
C HIS A 205 17.47 23.90 -8.55
N THR A 206 17.41 25.20 -8.86
CA THR A 206 18.52 25.91 -9.50
C THR A 206 19.33 26.67 -8.45
N SER A 207 20.55 26.23 -8.20
CA SER A 207 21.48 26.86 -7.26
C SER A 207 22.61 27.60 -7.98
N PRO A 208 23.20 28.62 -7.33
CA PRO A 208 24.47 29.15 -7.80
C PRO A 208 25.58 28.10 -7.60
N SER A 209 26.50 28.03 -8.52
CA SER A 209 27.68 27.16 -8.47
C SER A 209 28.92 28.06 -8.55
N ILE A 210 29.75 28.07 -7.53
CA ILE A 210 30.91 28.95 -7.44
C ILE A 210 32.21 28.21 -7.12
N PHE A 211 33.30 28.73 -7.67
CA PHE A 211 34.66 28.29 -7.37
C PHE A 211 35.36 29.43 -6.67
N VAL A 212 35.94 29.17 -5.49
CA VAL A 212 36.53 30.15 -4.61
C VAL A 212 37.96 29.76 -4.23
N ARG A 213 38.89 30.70 -4.28
CA ARG A 213 40.25 30.51 -3.83
C ARG A 213 40.45 31.00 -2.39
N PHE A 214 41.10 30.17 -1.58
CA PHE A 214 41.55 30.52 -0.21
C PHE A 214 43.06 30.65 -0.20
N ALA A 215 43.58 31.71 0.31
CA ALA A 215 45.03 31.97 0.37
C ALA A 215 45.73 30.93 1.27
N LEU A 216 46.70 30.21 0.72
CA LEU A 216 47.48 29.19 1.43
C LEU A 216 48.83 29.75 1.87
N ASN A 217 48.77 30.74 2.74
CA ASN A 217 49.96 31.51 3.19
C ASN A 217 50.75 30.80 4.30
N ASP A 218 50.90 29.50 4.19
CA ASP A 218 51.61 28.67 5.17
C ASP A 218 53.04 28.35 4.68
N ALA A 219 54.03 28.75 5.46
CA ALA A 219 55.43 28.52 5.13
C ALA A 219 55.76 27.00 5.00
N ALA A 220 55.01 26.11 5.64
CA ALA A 220 55.18 24.68 5.54
C ALA A 220 54.81 24.12 4.15
N LEU A 221 54.05 24.87 3.33
CA LEU A 221 53.67 24.46 1.98
C LEU A 221 54.91 24.19 1.10
N ALA A 222 55.94 25.05 1.18
CA ALA A 222 57.16 24.84 0.40
C ALA A 222 57.97 23.61 0.83
N GLN A 223 57.76 23.12 2.05
CA GLN A 223 58.35 21.87 2.55
C GLN A 223 57.59 20.63 2.05
N ARG A 224 56.27 20.77 1.87
CA ARG A 224 55.40 19.69 1.39
C ARG A 224 55.40 19.57 -0.13
N ILE A 225 55.48 20.70 -0.84
CA ILE A 225 55.55 20.79 -2.30
C ILE A 225 56.72 21.66 -2.67
N PRO A 226 57.89 21.08 -3.05
CA PRO A 226 59.05 21.84 -3.50
C PRO A 226 58.71 22.71 -4.73
N GLY A 227 59.07 24.01 -4.68
CA GLY A 227 58.70 24.99 -5.69
C GLY A 227 57.45 25.77 -5.43
N ALA A 228 56.72 25.47 -4.35
CA ALA A 228 55.57 26.24 -3.92
C ALA A 228 56.00 27.59 -3.35
N ASP A 229 55.27 28.67 -3.70
CA ASP A 229 55.42 29.98 -3.16
C ASP A 229 54.18 30.35 -2.32
N PRO A 230 54.27 30.25 -0.98
CA PRO A 230 53.12 30.55 -0.09
C PRO A 230 52.53 31.96 -0.26
N SER A 231 53.30 32.93 -0.76
CA SER A 231 52.80 34.32 -0.93
C SER A 231 51.74 34.44 -2.07
N ARG A 232 51.70 33.49 -2.95
CA ARG A 232 50.79 33.48 -4.12
C ARG A 232 50.09 32.14 -4.37
N ALA A 233 50.11 31.24 -3.36
CA ALA A 233 49.47 29.96 -3.38
C ALA A 233 48.05 30.01 -2.85
N TYR A 234 47.13 29.27 -3.45
CA TYR A 234 45.71 29.19 -3.08
C TYR A 234 45.22 27.74 -3.15
N VAL A 235 44.35 27.34 -2.24
CA VAL A 235 43.52 26.14 -2.40
C VAL A 235 42.18 26.57 -3.02
N VAL A 236 41.70 25.80 -4.00
CA VAL A 236 40.44 26.12 -4.70
C VAL A 236 39.33 25.17 -4.24
N ILE A 237 38.25 25.74 -3.74
CA ILE A 237 37.05 24.98 -3.37
C ILE A 237 35.93 25.24 -4.36
N TRP A 238 34.93 24.31 -4.35
CA TRP A 238 33.69 24.44 -5.08
C TRP A 238 32.51 24.29 -4.16
N THR A 239 31.46 25.10 -4.33
CA THR A 239 30.20 24.97 -3.59
C THR A 239 29.01 25.42 -4.41
N THR A 240 27.84 24.82 -4.11
CA THR A 240 26.52 25.24 -4.61
C THR A 240 25.71 26.02 -3.57
N THR A 241 26.27 26.18 -2.37
CA THR A 241 25.65 26.91 -1.24
C THR A 241 26.57 28.05 -0.75
N PRO A 242 26.73 29.13 -1.54
CA PRO A 242 27.63 30.25 -1.16
C PRO A 242 27.35 30.82 0.22
N TRP A 243 26.07 30.75 0.68
CA TRP A 243 25.67 31.27 1.98
C TRP A 243 26.33 30.56 3.18
N THR A 244 26.92 29.33 2.99
CA THR A 244 27.63 28.63 4.06
C THR A 244 29.10 29.09 4.22
N LEU A 245 29.62 29.84 3.26
CA LEU A 245 31.01 30.33 3.34
C LEU A 245 31.30 31.20 4.55
N PRO A 246 30.44 32.13 5.04
CA PRO A 246 30.63 32.83 6.28
C PRO A 246 30.92 31.93 7.48
N ASP A 247 30.45 30.70 7.45
CA ASP A 247 30.55 29.71 8.51
C ASP A 247 31.65 28.66 8.27
N ASN A 248 32.52 28.91 7.26
CA ASN A 248 33.66 28.02 6.96
C ASN A 248 34.61 27.91 8.14
N MET A 249 35.03 26.69 8.48
CA MET A 249 35.97 26.36 9.55
C MET A 249 37.20 25.59 9.04
N ALA A 250 37.14 24.97 7.86
CA ALA A 250 38.23 24.18 7.29
C ALA A 250 38.05 23.97 5.78
N VAL A 251 39.07 23.43 5.14
CA VAL A 251 38.98 22.82 3.79
C VAL A 251 39.35 21.35 3.90
N CYS A 252 38.45 20.47 3.47
CA CYS A 252 38.61 19.03 3.55
C CYS A 252 39.19 18.45 2.28
N LEU A 253 40.19 17.56 2.42
CA LEU A 253 40.85 16.81 1.37
C LEU A 253 40.63 15.31 1.56
N HIS A 254 40.70 14.53 0.50
CA HIS A 254 40.71 13.06 0.63
C HIS A 254 42.15 12.60 0.94
N PRO A 255 42.37 11.74 1.94
CA PRO A 255 43.72 11.36 2.35
C PRO A 255 44.57 10.71 1.21
N GLU A 256 43.94 9.93 0.36
CA GLU A 256 44.59 9.08 -0.65
C GLU A 256 44.61 9.73 -2.05
N PHE A 257 43.92 10.86 -2.29
CA PHE A 257 43.96 11.51 -3.60
C PHE A 257 45.25 12.28 -3.80
N THR A 258 45.72 12.35 -5.06
CA THR A 258 46.81 13.23 -5.46
C THR A 258 46.31 14.61 -5.76
N TYR A 259 46.91 15.59 -5.10
CA TYR A 259 46.66 17.01 -5.34
C TYR A 259 47.85 17.61 -6.09
N VAL A 260 47.57 18.48 -7.04
CA VAL A 260 48.57 19.22 -7.80
C VAL A 260 48.54 20.67 -7.45
N LEU A 261 49.73 21.25 -7.28
CA LEU A 261 49.88 22.71 -7.26
C LEU A 261 50.27 23.13 -8.69
N VAL A 262 49.44 23.94 -9.30
CA VAL A 262 49.66 24.42 -10.68
C VAL A 262 49.87 25.94 -10.69
N GLU A 263 50.78 26.41 -11.54
CA GLU A 263 51.03 27.80 -11.76
C GLU A 263 50.35 28.23 -13.05
N THR A 264 49.56 29.31 -12.94
CA THR A 264 48.94 29.99 -14.08
C THR A 264 48.60 31.44 -13.69
N GLY A 265 48.72 32.38 -14.63
CA GLY A 265 48.37 33.79 -14.40
C GLY A 265 49.13 34.46 -13.22
N GLY A 266 50.32 33.98 -12.92
CA GLY A 266 51.17 34.51 -11.82
C GLY A 266 50.76 34.03 -10.41
N CYS A 267 49.79 33.14 -10.27
CA CYS A 267 49.33 32.52 -9.02
C CYS A 267 49.55 31.03 -9.07
N GLN A 268 49.58 30.39 -7.88
CA GLN A 268 49.62 28.93 -7.75
C GLN A 268 48.32 28.40 -7.13
N TYR A 269 47.72 27.34 -7.71
CA TYR A 269 46.45 26.80 -7.28
C TYR A 269 46.55 25.32 -6.96
N LEU A 270 46.06 24.94 -5.78
CA LEU A 270 45.97 23.55 -5.31
C LEU A 270 44.59 22.98 -5.56
N LEU A 271 44.53 21.82 -6.28
CA LEU A 271 43.30 21.05 -6.56
C LEU A 271 43.65 19.58 -6.84
N ALA A 272 42.67 18.71 -6.88
CA ALA A 272 42.91 17.32 -7.21
C ALA A 272 43.39 17.15 -8.65
N GLU A 273 44.40 16.30 -8.86
CA GLU A 273 45.02 16.08 -10.19
C GLU A 273 44.01 15.62 -11.24
N GLU A 274 43.10 14.69 -10.88
CA GLU A 274 42.13 14.15 -11.81
C GLU A 274 41.12 15.20 -12.28
N LEU A 275 40.90 16.24 -11.51
CA LEU A 275 39.96 17.34 -11.86
C LEU A 275 40.63 18.54 -12.52
N LEU A 276 41.97 18.53 -12.68
CA LEU A 276 42.73 19.65 -13.23
C LEU A 276 42.26 20.07 -14.62
N GLU A 277 42.12 19.12 -15.56
CA GLU A 277 41.75 19.42 -16.95
C GLU A 277 40.37 20.09 -17.03
N GLY A 278 39.39 19.56 -16.30
CA GLY A 278 38.05 20.10 -16.20
C GLY A 278 38.00 21.51 -15.59
N CYS A 279 38.77 21.71 -14.52
CA CYS A 279 38.91 22.99 -13.85
C CYS A 279 39.62 24.04 -14.75
N ALA A 280 40.74 23.67 -15.37
CA ALA A 280 41.49 24.56 -16.29
C ALA A 280 40.63 25.05 -17.43
N LYS A 281 39.89 24.13 -18.08
CA LYS A 281 38.92 24.47 -19.13
C LYS A 281 37.82 25.39 -18.60
N SER A 282 37.32 25.08 -17.40
CA SER A 282 36.26 25.85 -16.76
C SER A 282 36.68 27.28 -16.43
N PHE A 283 37.92 27.47 -15.98
CA PHE A 283 38.45 28.80 -15.57
C PHE A 283 39.08 29.55 -16.75
N GLY A 284 39.24 28.92 -17.92
CA GLY A 284 39.92 29.55 -19.08
C GLY A 284 41.41 29.65 -18.87
N TRP A 285 42.04 28.72 -18.18
CA TRP A 285 43.48 28.67 -18.01
C TRP A 285 44.15 28.11 -19.27
N GLU A 286 44.95 28.89 -19.93
CA GLU A 286 45.61 28.50 -21.18
C GLU A 286 47.03 27.93 -20.95
N ASP A 287 47.78 28.59 -20.03
CA ASP A 287 49.14 28.16 -19.66
C ASP A 287 49.16 27.61 -18.23
N VAL A 288 49.11 26.30 -18.10
CA VAL A 288 49.13 25.61 -16.80
C VAL A 288 50.39 24.81 -16.64
N THR A 289 51.22 25.17 -15.64
CA THR A 289 52.46 24.47 -15.30
C THR A 289 52.30 23.78 -13.95
N VAL A 290 52.52 22.49 -13.89
CA VAL A 290 52.52 21.73 -12.65
C VAL A 290 53.82 22.04 -11.87
N VAL A 291 53.70 22.66 -10.70
CA VAL A 291 54.79 23.01 -9.79
C VAL A 291 55.19 21.77 -8.98
N GLY A 292 54.23 21.02 -8.48
CA GLY A 292 54.50 19.82 -7.71
C GLY A 292 53.19 19.08 -7.34
N ARG A 293 53.35 17.93 -6.70
CA ARG A 293 52.28 17.02 -6.28
C ARG A 293 52.44 16.65 -4.81
N ALA A 294 51.35 16.40 -4.14
CA ALA A 294 51.32 15.81 -2.81
C ALA A 294 49.98 15.04 -2.64
N THR A 295 49.96 14.06 -1.76
CA THR A 295 48.72 13.41 -1.34
C THR A 295 47.98 14.31 -0.33
N GLY A 296 46.63 14.10 -0.17
CA GLY A 296 45.91 14.81 0.87
C GLY A 296 46.52 14.61 2.26
N GLN A 297 46.98 13.40 2.55
CA GLN A 297 47.66 13.09 3.83
C GLN A 297 48.91 13.96 4.06
N GLU A 298 49.69 14.21 3.03
CA GLU A 298 50.91 15.06 3.11
C GLU A 298 50.55 16.54 3.28
N LEU A 299 49.36 16.95 2.88
CA LEU A 299 48.89 18.34 2.97
C LEU A 299 48.13 18.66 4.28
N GLU A 300 47.85 17.64 5.09
CA GLU A 300 47.10 17.80 6.35
C GLU A 300 47.79 18.79 7.27
N GLY A 301 46.94 19.64 7.89
CA GLY A 301 47.38 20.63 8.88
C GLY A 301 47.92 21.93 8.28
N LEU A 302 48.11 22.07 6.96
CA LEU A 302 48.38 23.37 6.34
C LEU A 302 47.24 24.35 6.61
N ILE A 303 47.56 25.62 6.75
CA ILE A 303 46.60 26.66 7.08
C ILE A 303 46.28 27.54 5.87
N ALA A 304 45.05 27.48 5.42
CA ALA A 304 44.49 28.46 4.51
C ALA A 304 43.83 29.62 5.30
N ARG A 305 43.64 30.76 4.64
CA ARG A 305 42.91 31.89 5.19
C ARG A 305 41.56 32.05 4.56
N HIS A 306 40.55 32.29 5.37
CA HIS A 306 39.21 32.63 4.90
C HIS A 306 39.25 33.84 3.96
N PRO A 307 38.51 33.86 2.83
CA PRO A 307 38.64 34.85 1.79
C PRO A 307 38.26 36.29 2.22
N PHE A 308 37.37 36.45 3.19
CA PHE A 308 36.89 37.76 3.61
C PHE A 308 36.77 37.97 5.14
N TYR A 309 37.11 36.98 5.96
CA TYR A 309 37.21 37.10 7.42
C TYR A 309 38.64 36.86 7.89
N ASP A 310 39.04 37.45 9.00
CA ASP A 310 40.30 37.10 9.66
C ASP A 310 40.15 35.81 10.46
N ARG A 311 40.01 34.72 9.71
CA ARG A 311 39.83 33.37 10.23
C ARG A 311 40.76 32.39 9.51
N GLN A 312 41.36 31.50 10.29
CA GLN A 312 42.10 30.35 9.74
C GLN A 312 41.17 29.26 9.26
N SER A 313 41.52 28.60 8.15
CA SER A 313 40.80 27.47 7.55
C SER A 313 41.79 26.32 7.31
N PRO A 314 42.06 25.46 8.30
CA PRO A 314 43.05 24.38 8.19
C PRO A 314 42.64 23.39 7.12
N LEU A 315 43.61 22.77 6.45
CA LEU A 315 43.41 21.63 5.59
C LEU A 315 43.26 20.39 6.49
N ILE A 316 42.12 19.71 6.38
CA ILE A 316 41.74 18.51 7.14
C ILE A 316 41.45 17.34 6.20
N LEU A 317 41.31 16.13 6.73
CA LEU A 317 41.05 14.94 5.94
C LEU A 317 39.66 14.36 6.13
N GLY A 318 39.01 13.98 5.03
CA GLY A 318 37.71 13.30 5.06
C GLY A 318 37.51 12.38 3.84
N ARG A 319 37.04 11.17 4.09
CA ARG A 319 36.79 10.18 3.03
C ARG A 319 35.53 10.45 2.20
N HIS A 320 34.71 11.43 2.59
CA HIS A 320 33.52 11.88 1.86
C HIS A 320 33.87 12.75 0.64
N VAL A 321 35.08 13.24 0.53
CA VAL A 321 35.53 13.99 -0.65
C VAL A 321 35.59 13.07 -1.85
N THR A 322 34.96 13.47 -2.97
CA THR A 322 34.90 12.70 -4.22
C THR A 322 35.55 13.44 -5.38
N LEU A 323 35.72 12.73 -6.52
CA LEU A 323 36.24 13.28 -7.77
C LEU A 323 35.16 13.44 -8.84
N ASP A 324 33.87 13.31 -8.49
CA ASP A 324 32.77 13.38 -9.44
C ASP A 324 32.50 14.80 -9.96
N ALA A 325 32.83 15.82 -9.13
CA ALA A 325 32.64 17.22 -9.48
C ALA A 325 33.53 18.14 -8.61
N GLY A 326 33.61 19.41 -9.00
CA GLY A 326 34.33 20.44 -8.24
C GLY A 326 35.85 20.43 -8.42
N THR A 327 36.59 20.48 -7.32
CA THR A 327 38.05 20.62 -7.28
C THR A 327 38.76 19.52 -6.47
N GLY A 328 38.00 18.62 -5.82
CA GLY A 328 38.57 17.68 -4.84
C GLY A 328 38.96 18.31 -3.52
N CYS A 329 38.72 19.62 -3.32
CA CYS A 329 38.86 20.34 -2.06
C CYS A 329 37.50 20.87 -1.62
N VAL A 330 36.99 20.39 -0.50
CA VAL A 330 35.66 20.69 -0.02
C VAL A 330 35.69 21.69 1.13
N HIS A 331 35.02 22.83 0.96
CA HIS A 331 34.76 23.77 2.04
C HIS A 331 33.94 23.10 3.15
N THR A 332 34.40 23.21 4.40
CA THR A 332 33.80 22.53 5.55
C THR A 332 33.21 23.55 6.53
N ALA A 333 31.89 23.44 6.76
CA ALA A 333 31.10 24.19 7.72
C ALA A 333 30.32 23.23 8.64
N PRO A 334 30.87 22.82 9.80
CA PRO A 334 30.29 21.79 10.67
C PRO A 334 28.85 22.04 11.14
N GLY A 335 28.38 23.29 11.05
CA GLY A 335 27.02 23.69 11.37
C GLY A 335 25.99 23.46 10.24
N HIS A 336 26.44 23.12 9.02
CA HIS A 336 25.60 23.13 7.79
C HIS A 336 25.73 21.90 6.90
N GLY A 337 26.40 20.85 7.35
CA GLY A 337 26.52 19.58 6.65
C GLY A 337 26.74 18.42 7.63
N ARG A 338 26.23 17.24 7.29
CA ARG A 338 26.38 16.04 8.13
C ARG A 338 27.82 15.56 8.11
N GLU A 339 28.40 15.40 6.93
CA GLU A 339 29.77 14.97 6.74
C GLU A 339 30.75 16.02 7.33
N ASP A 340 30.46 17.31 7.15
CA ASP A 340 31.21 18.41 7.73
C ASP A 340 31.18 18.38 9.26
N TYR A 341 30.03 18.01 9.84
CA TYR A 341 29.88 17.86 11.29
C TYR A 341 30.72 16.70 11.83
N GLU A 342 30.63 15.52 11.20
CA GLU A 342 31.36 14.31 11.61
C GLU A 342 32.87 14.53 11.57
N VAL A 343 33.35 15.09 10.47
CA VAL A 343 34.78 15.45 10.31
C VAL A 343 35.17 16.59 11.27
N GLY A 344 34.29 17.58 11.43
CA GLY A 344 34.51 18.68 12.35
C GLY A 344 34.70 18.22 13.79
N LEU A 345 33.90 17.24 14.26
CA LEU A 345 34.07 16.65 15.59
C LEU A 345 35.43 15.95 15.75
N ALA A 346 35.89 15.21 14.72
CA ALA A 346 37.20 14.53 14.77
C ALA A 346 38.35 15.52 14.90
N TYR A 347 38.25 16.70 14.29
CA TYR A 347 39.23 17.77 14.33
C TYR A 347 38.93 18.82 15.40
N LYS A 348 37.89 18.63 16.23
CA LYS A 348 37.47 19.56 17.31
C LYS A 348 37.14 20.96 16.79
N LEU A 349 36.60 21.09 15.62
CA LEU A 349 36.11 22.34 15.05
C LEU A 349 34.82 22.76 15.71
N ASP A 350 34.60 24.07 15.80
CA ASP A 350 33.34 24.64 16.32
C ASP A 350 32.16 24.28 15.40
N VAL A 351 31.05 23.86 16.02
CA VAL A 351 29.76 23.67 15.33
C VAL A 351 29.07 25.04 15.27
N TYR A 352 29.61 25.91 14.40
CA TYR A 352 29.12 27.27 14.24
C TYR A 352 27.96 27.33 13.24
N SER A 353 26.82 27.90 13.67
CA SER A 353 25.61 28.08 12.84
C SER A 353 24.85 29.31 13.33
N PRO A 354 25.24 30.50 12.91
CA PRO A 354 24.72 31.76 13.42
C PRO A 354 23.45 32.20 12.67
N LEU A 355 22.44 31.34 12.65
CA LEU A 355 21.15 31.54 11.98
C LEU A 355 20.00 31.53 13.00
N ASP A 356 19.04 32.42 12.81
CA ASP A 356 17.75 32.37 13.50
C ASP A 356 16.82 31.28 12.89
N ASP A 357 15.62 31.10 13.46
CA ASP A 357 14.64 30.08 13.01
C ASP A 357 14.07 30.33 11.60
N ALA A 358 14.12 31.61 11.14
CA ALA A 358 13.73 31.96 9.78
C ALA A 358 14.89 31.81 8.77
N GLY A 359 16.03 31.26 9.18
CA GLY A 359 17.24 31.13 8.36
C GLY A 359 17.90 32.46 8.04
N ARG A 360 17.83 33.44 8.94
CA ARG A 360 18.48 34.73 8.78
C ARG A 360 19.75 34.74 9.59
N PHE A 361 20.81 35.33 9.04
CA PHE A 361 22.06 35.54 9.77
C PHE A 361 21.87 36.45 10.98
N LEU A 362 22.43 36.01 12.13
CA LEU A 362 22.41 36.78 13.37
C LEU A 362 23.18 38.10 13.22
N PRO A 363 22.92 39.10 14.10
CA PRO A 363 23.61 40.38 14.05
C PRO A 363 25.15 40.32 14.20
N SER A 364 25.66 39.20 14.71
CA SER A 364 27.09 38.94 14.86
C SER A 364 27.83 38.61 13.57
N VAL A 365 27.08 38.30 12.46
CA VAL A 365 27.69 37.91 11.19
C VAL A 365 27.95 39.16 10.36
N GLU A 366 29.22 39.56 10.29
CA GLU A 366 29.65 40.73 9.52
C GLU A 366 29.28 40.59 8.04
N PHE A 367 28.86 41.69 7.38
CA PHE A 367 28.42 41.80 5.98
C PHE A 367 27.04 41.19 5.67
N PHE A 368 26.54 40.16 6.40
CA PHE A 368 25.35 39.40 6.02
C PHE A 368 24.25 39.42 7.08
N ALA A 369 24.42 40.12 8.20
CA ALA A 369 23.45 40.23 9.30
C ALA A 369 22.02 40.53 8.80
N GLY A 370 21.04 39.73 9.25
CA GLY A 370 19.61 39.89 8.94
C GLY A 370 19.19 39.41 7.57
N LEU A 371 20.10 39.03 6.68
CA LEU A 371 19.76 38.46 5.39
C LEU A 371 19.33 36.97 5.55
N ASN A 372 18.29 36.56 4.86
CA ASN A 372 17.95 35.13 4.72
C ASN A 372 19.02 34.42 3.86
N VAL A 373 19.33 33.17 4.18
CA VAL A 373 20.40 32.40 3.53
C VAL A 373 20.28 32.36 2.00
N PHE A 374 19.06 32.29 1.43
CA PHE A 374 18.86 32.32 -0.01
C PHE A 374 19.09 33.72 -0.61
N GLU A 375 18.73 34.77 0.14
CA GLU A 375 18.98 36.16 -0.24
C GLU A 375 20.47 36.53 -0.08
N ALA A 376 21.18 35.84 0.79
CA ALA A 376 22.60 36.06 1.02
C ALA A 376 23.50 35.52 -0.11
N ASN A 377 23.07 34.51 -0.87
CA ASN A 377 23.88 33.93 -1.95
C ASN A 377 24.46 34.98 -2.92
N PRO A 378 23.65 35.86 -3.54
CA PRO A 378 24.20 36.89 -4.43
C PRO A 378 25.14 37.88 -3.69
N LYS A 379 24.90 38.16 -2.40
CA LYS A 379 25.74 39.08 -1.62
C LYS A 379 27.11 38.48 -1.25
N VAL A 380 27.13 37.16 -0.98
CA VAL A 380 28.39 36.43 -0.78
C VAL A 380 29.20 36.38 -2.07
N ILE A 381 28.56 36.18 -3.22
CA ILE A 381 29.22 36.23 -4.54
C ILE A 381 29.77 37.61 -4.83
N GLU A 382 29.02 38.68 -4.54
CA GLU A 382 29.46 40.07 -4.68
C GLU A 382 30.70 40.32 -3.80
N LYS A 383 30.71 39.91 -2.53
CA LYS A 383 31.83 40.05 -1.61
C LYS A 383 33.08 39.29 -2.04
N LEU A 384 32.90 38.05 -2.52
CA LEU A 384 34.00 37.24 -3.07
C LEU A 384 34.63 37.90 -4.31
N THR A 385 33.82 38.56 -5.13
CA THR A 385 34.28 39.31 -6.32
C THR A 385 35.09 40.55 -5.89
N GLU A 386 34.57 41.30 -4.90
CA GLU A 386 35.24 42.49 -4.33
C GLU A 386 36.63 42.16 -3.81
N VAL A 387 36.77 41.05 -3.06
CA VAL A 387 38.08 40.64 -2.49
C VAL A 387 38.93 39.82 -3.50
N GLY A 388 38.46 39.63 -4.73
CA GLY A 388 39.18 38.88 -5.78
C GLY A 388 39.35 37.40 -5.51
N ALA A 389 38.51 36.84 -4.66
CA ALA A 389 38.53 35.40 -4.32
C ALA A 389 37.66 34.52 -5.20
N LEU A 390 36.70 35.07 -5.96
CA LEU A 390 35.85 34.37 -6.89
C LEU A 390 36.59 34.04 -8.19
N LEU A 391 36.75 32.78 -8.51
CA LEU A 391 37.33 32.32 -9.79
C LEU A 391 36.28 32.18 -10.89
N LYS A 392 35.13 31.60 -10.56
CA LYS A 392 34.05 31.39 -11.49
C LYS A 392 32.69 31.28 -10.80
N THR A 393 31.66 31.73 -11.49
CA THR A 393 30.25 31.51 -11.10
C THR A 393 29.44 30.94 -12.26
N ALA A 394 28.51 30.03 -11.98
CA ALA A 394 27.57 29.45 -12.90
C ALA A 394 26.25 29.16 -12.17
N LYS A 395 25.28 28.64 -12.88
CA LYS A 395 24.04 28.06 -12.30
C LYS A 395 23.99 26.58 -12.61
N ILE A 396 23.54 25.78 -11.63
CA ILE A 396 23.35 24.34 -11.78
C ILE A 396 21.92 23.98 -11.36
N SER A 397 21.26 23.12 -12.15
CA SER A 397 20.00 22.50 -11.75
C SER A 397 20.31 21.12 -11.21
N HIS A 398 19.86 20.85 -10.01
CA HIS A 398 20.11 19.57 -9.34
C HIS A 398 18.96 19.22 -8.38
N SER A 399 18.90 17.96 -7.96
CA SER A 399 17.97 17.49 -6.95
C SER A 399 18.28 18.15 -5.60
N TYR A 400 17.29 18.80 -4.98
CA TYR A 400 17.47 19.56 -3.73
C TYR A 400 16.35 19.20 -2.73
N PRO A 401 16.63 19.14 -1.43
CA PRO A 401 15.64 18.82 -0.41
C PRO A 401 14.64 19.96 -0.21
N HIS A 402 13.35 19.62 -0.19
CA HIS A 402 12.24 20.54 0.06
C HIS A 402 11.38 20.02 1.21
N CYS A 403 10.78 20.92 1.96
CA CYS A 403 9.82 20.57 3.00
C CYS A 403 8.59 19.88 2.37
N TRP A 404 8.25 18.69 2.85
CA TRP A 404 7.10 17.92 2.34
C TRP A 404 5.77 18.68 2.40
N ARG A 405 5.67 19.67 3.31
CA ARG A 405 4.42 20.40 3.57
C ARG A 405 4.32 21.73 2.84
N CYS A 406 5.26 22.64 3.07
CA CYS A 406 5.25 23.97 2.44
C CYS A 406 5.92 24.00 1.07
N LYS A 407 6.60 22.91 0.67
CA LYS A 407 7.31 22.76 -0.62
C LYS A 407 8.45 23.77 -0.83
N GLN A 408 8.86 24.47 0.22
CA GLN A 408 10.01 25.38 0.16
C GLN A 408 11.32 24.61 0.37
N PRO A 409 12.44 25.08 -0.21
CA PRO A 409 13.73 24.46 -0.01
C PRO A 409 14.12 24.51 1.47
N VAL A 410 14.77 23.45 1.95
CA VAL A 410 15.26 23.32 3.32
C VAL A 410 16.77 23.49 3.37
N ILE A 411 17.30 23.76 4.55
CA ILE A 411 18.74 23.88 4.80
C ILE A 411 19.18 22.86 5.86
N PHE A 412 20.48 22.63 5.97
CA PHE A 412 21.06 22.05 7.16
C PHE A 412 21.42 23.16 8.14
N ARG A 413 20.96 23.03 9.39
CA ARG A 413 21.20 23.99 10.47
C ARG A 413 21.52 23.25 11.76
N ALA A 414 22.66 23.52 12.37
CA ALA A 414 22.96 22.96 13.68
C ALA A 414 22.21 23.75 14.75
N THR A 415 21.33 23.06 15.43
CA THR A 415 20.59 23.59 16.60
C THR A 415 20.47 22.50 17.66
N THR A 416 20.24 22.89 18.90
CA THR A 416 20.06 21.94 20.01
C THR A 416 18.71 21.26 19.86
N GLN A 417 18.73 19.93 19.77
CA GLN A 417 17.54 19.11 19.52
C GLN A 417 17.60 17.83 20.38
N TRP A 418 16.47 17.14 20.45
CA TRP A 418 16.35 15.84 21.08
C TRP A 418 16.46 14.73 20.05
N PHE A 419 17.25 13.71 20.35
CA PHE A 419 17.51 12.59 19.46
C PHE A 419 17.33 11.27 20.17
N ILE A 420 16.77 10.29 19.46
CA ILE A 420 16.95 8.87 19.79
C ILE A 420 18.23 8.43 19.10
N SER A 421 19.20 7.96 19.87
CA SER A 421 20.48 7.47 19.33
C SER A 421 20.30 6.11 18.67
N MET A 422 20.79 5.97 17.45
CA MET A 422 20.79 4.69 16.74
C MET A 422 21.84 3.71 17.25
N GLU A 423 22.90 4.22 17.89
CA GLU A 423 24.02 3.40 18.37
C GLU A 423 23.84 2.97 19.84
N LYS A 424 23.23 3.84 20.68
CA LYS A 424 22.98 3.48 22.06
C LYS A 424 22.03 2.30 22.15
N ASN A 425 22.35 1.37 23.07
CA ASN A 425 21.60 0.13 23.28
C ASN A 425 21.51 -0.77 22.04
N ASP A 426 22.46 -0.63 21.09
CA ASP A 426 22.50 -1.40 19.84
C ASP A 426 21.20 -1.29 18.98
N LEU A 427 20.48 -0.16 19.03
CA LEU A 427 19.17 -0.01 18.40
C LEU A 427 19.23 -0.34 16.90
N ARG A 428 20.22 0.24 16.17
CA ARG A 428 20.42 -0.08 14.74
C ARG A 428 20.61 -1.57 14.50
N LYS A 429 21.52 -2.19 15.24
CA LYS A 429 21.84 -3.60 15.12
C LYS A 429 20.64 -4.49 15.39
N LYS A 430 19.84 -4.18 16.42
CA LYS A 430 18.61 -4.91 16.75
C LYS A 430 17.58 -4.79 15.63
N ALA A 431 17.33 -3.59 15.12
CA ALA A 431 16.39 -3.36 14.04
C ALA A 431 16.81 -4.08 12.75
N LEU A 432 18.09 -4.04 12.36
CA LEU A 432 18.62 -4.78 11.19
C LEU A 432 18.44 -6.29 11.38
N ASN A 433 18.74 -6.81 12.57
CA ASN A 433 18.55 -8.23 12.87
C ASN A 433 17.07 -8.64 12.80
N ALA A 434 16.15 -7.82 13.32
CA ALA A 434 14.71 -8.10 13.24
C ALA A 434 14.21 -8.14 11.80
N ILE A 435 14.66 -7.21 10.95
CA ILE A 435 14.35 -7.18 9.51
C ILE A 435 14.77 -8.49 8.82
N ASP A 436 15.93 -9.01 9.17
CA ASP A 436 16.49 -10.20 8.52
C ASP A 436 15.89 -11.52 9.02
N THR A 437 15.53 -11.60 10.30
CA THR A 437 15.29 -12.89 10.94
C THR A 437 13.90 -13.08 11.52
N LYS A 438 13.16 -11.98 11.78
CA LYS A 438 11.87 -12.04 12.48
C LYS A 438 10.68 -11.61 11.65
N VAL A 439 10.88 -10.84 10.58
CA VAL A 439 9.79 -10.22 9.80
C VAL A 439 9.72 -10.84 8.41
N GLN A 440 8.51 -11.25 8.02
CA GLN A 440 8.21 -11.65 6.63
C GLN A 440 7.86 -10.43 5.79
N TRP A 441 8.61 -10.21 4.70
CA TRP A 441 8.39 -9.10 3.77
C TRP A 441 7.67 -9.57 2.51
N ILE A 442 6.54 -8.94 2.18
CA ILE A 442 5.70 -9.25 1.03
C ILE A 442 5.44 -7.95 0.24
N PRO A 443 6.02 -7.79 -0.94
CA PRO A 443 7.03 -8.64 -1.60
C PRO A 443 8.41 -8.58 -0.93
N ALA A 444 9.27 -9.54 -1.26
CA ALA A 444 10.58 -9.71 -0.62
C ALA A 444 11.53 -8.50 -0.73
N TRP A 445 11.41 -7.68 -1.80
CA TRP A 445 12.24 -6.47 -1.96
C TRP A 445 12.03 -5.44 -0.83
N GLY A 446 10.90 -5.52 -0.11
CA GLY A 446 10.63 -4.64 1.05
C GLY A 446 11.70 -4.77 2.13
N ARG A 447 12.28 -5.96 2.31
CA ARG A 447 13.40 -6.22 3.22
C ARG A 447 14.61 -5.35 2.88
N ASP A 448 15.08 -5.39 1.64
CA ASP A 448 16.29 -4.64 1.25
C ASP A 448 16.07 -3.13 1.34
N ARG A 449 14.86 -2.70 0.99
CA ARG A 449 14.50 -1.28 1.07
C ARG A 449 14.58 -0.72 2.49
N ILE A 450 13.98 -1.36 3.47
CA ILE A 450 14.00 -0.87 4.86
C ILE A 450 15.37 -1.09 5.51
N TYR A 451 16.05 -2.19 5.18
CA TYR A 451 17.38 -2.51 5.67
C TYR A 451 18.37 -1.38 5.32
N ASN A 452 18.49 -1.03 4.04
CA ASN A 452 19.40 0.02 3.58
C ASN A 452 19.08 1.39 4.20
N MET A 453 17.78 1.68 4.43
CA MET A 453 17.36 2.91 5.08
C MET A 453 17.77 2.96 6.56
N ILE A 454 17.75 1.84 7.29
CA ILE A 454 18.15 1.79 8.70
C ILE A 454 19.66 1.71 8.86
N GLU A 455 20.34 1.00 7.96
CA GLU A 455 21.80 0.85 7.98
C GLU A 455 22.52 2.20 7.96
N SER A 456 22.09 3.12 7.11
CA SER A 456 22.68 4.45 6.95
C SER A 456 21.97 5.57 7.73
N ARG A 457 20.91 5.25 8.50
CA ARG A 457 20.11 6.25 9.20
C ARG A 457 20.92 7.01 10.25
N PRO A 458 20.91 8.37 10.28
CA PRO A 458 21.43 9.13 11.42
C PRO A 458 20.57 8.95 12.67
N ASP A 459 21.03 9.47 13.80
CA ASP A 459 20.21 9.57 15.00
C ASP A 459 18.87 10.23 14.67
N TRP A 460 17.79 9.72 15.27
CA TRP A 460 16.46 10.20 14.99
C TRP A 460 16.15 11.48 15.75
N CYS A 461 16.11 12.63 15.07
CA CYS A 461 15.67 13.90 15.65
C CYS A 461 14.16 13.83 15.93
N ILE A 462 13.79 13.79 17.22
CA ILE A 462 12.41 13.64 17.69
C ILE A 462 11.73 14.96 18.09
N SER A 463 12.45 16.07 18.17
CA SER A 463 11.90 17.36 18.56
C SER A 463 11.42 18.19 17.38
N ARG A 464 10.28 18.85 17.56
CA ARG A 464 9.65 19.76 16.60
C ARG A 464 9.23 21.04 17.29
N GLN A 465 9.56 22.19 16.72
CA GLN A 465 9.24 23.54 17.20
C GLN A 465 7.79 23.89 16.79
N ARG A 466 6.84 23.10 17.31
CA ARG A 466 5.41 23.18 17.00
C ARG A 466 4.59 23.10 18.28
N GLN A 467 3.29 23.45 18.20
CA GLN A 467 2.39 23.49 19.36
C GLN A 467 1.40 22.31 19.41
N TRP A 468 1.13 21.67 18.28
CA TRP A 468 0.12 20.62 18.17
C TRP A 468 0.75 19.22 18.07
N GLY A 469 0.93 18.59 19.21
CA GLY A 469 1.51 17.25 19.37
C GLY A 469 1.73 16.92 20.84
N VAL A 470 2.32 15.75 21.11
CA VAL A 470 2.71 15.31 22.44
C VAL A 470 4.00 16.07 22.85
N PRO A 471 4.04 16.77 23.99
CA PRO A 471 5.22 17.51 24.40
C PRO A 471 6.37 16.59 24.79
N ILE A 472 7.61 17.06 24.62
CA ILE A 472 8.78 16.43 25.19
C ILE A 472 8.82 16.81 26.67
N MET A 473 8.62 15.82 27.54
CA MET A 473 8.59 16.04 28.98
C MET A 473 10.01 16.23 29.53
N ALA A 474 10.47 17.49 29.54
CA ALA A 474 11.76 17.89 30.09
C ALA A 474 11.65 19.28 30.72
N LEU A 475 12.50 19.56 31.72
CA LEU A 475 12.64 20.87 32.35
C LEU A 475 13.98 21.47 31.96
N LEU A 476 13.98 22.70 31.49
CA LEU A 476 15.20 23.44 31.13
C LEU A 476 15.61 24.34 32.31
N CYS A 477 16.87 24.21 32.76
CA CYS A 477 17.42 25.09 33.77
C CYS A 477 17.72 26.47 33.18
N LYS A 478 17.07 27.52 33.69
CA LYS A 478 17.29 28.89 33.22
C LYS A 478 18.67 29.41 33.56
N ASP A 479 19.33 28.83 34.58
CA ASP A 479 20.63 29.31 35.04
C ASP A 479 21.80 28.83 34.16
N CYS A 480 21.68 27.62 33.53
CA CYS A 480 22.75 27.04 32.73
C CYS A 480 22.31 26.54 31.35
N GLY A 481 21.00 26.49 31.04
CA GLY A 481 20.46 26.00 29.77
C GLY A 481 20.41 24.49 29.64
N GLU A 482 20.86 23.73 30.65
CA GLU A 482 20.85 22.27 30.63
C GLU A 482 19.46 21.71 30.95
N ALA A 483 19.15 20.58 30.31
CA ALA A 483 17.86 19.91 30.48
C ALA A 483 17.91 18.88 31.60
N TRP A 484 16.81 18.78 32.31
CA TRP A 484 16.53 17.68 33.23
C TRP A 484 15.32 16.89 32.77
N ASN A 485 15.48 15.58 32.69
CA ASN A 485 14.43 14.61 32.45
C ASN A 485 14.73 13.35 33.28
N ASP A 486 13.72 12.84 33.93
CA ASP A 486 13.79 11.62 34.74
C ASP A 486 12.67 10.67 34.32
N ALA A 487 13.00 9.42 34.05
CA ALA A 487 12.05 8.44 33.50
C ALA A 487 10.84 8.22 34.41
N LYS A 488 11.07 8.13 35.74
CA LYS A 488 9.98 7.94 36.69
C LYS A 488 9.03 9.13 36.71
N TRP A 489 9.58 10.35 36.77
CA TRP A 489 8.79 11.58 36.71
C TRP A 489 8.04 11.67 35.37
N MET A 490 8.65 11.28 34.26
CA MET A 490 7.98 11.27 32.95
C MET A 490 6.81 10.30 32.92
N HIS A 491 6.94 9.12 33.54
CA HIS A 491 5.82 8.19 33.70
C HIS A 491 4.67 8.78 34.53
N GLU A 492 4.99 9.49 35.62
CA GLU A 492 4.00 10.20 36.44
C GLU A 492 3.27 11.30 35.61
N MET A 493 4.00 12.03 34.75
CA MET A 493 3.39 13.01 33.83
C MET A 493 2.49 12.33 32.79
N ALA A 494 2.92 11.23 32.20
CA ALA A 494 2.11 10.45 31.27
C ALA A 494 0.79 9.95 31.92
N ASP A 495 0.84 9.49 33.18
CA ASP A 495 -0.35 9.12 33.95
C ASP A 495 -1.31 10.32 34.19
N ARG A 496 -0.77 11.53 34.32
CA ARG A 496 -1.59 12.76 34.39
C ARG A 496 -2.25 13.06 33.05
N PHE A 497 -1.53 12.86 31.93
CA PHE A 497 -2.11 13.01 30.57
C PHE A 497 -3.28 12.03 30.39
N ALA A 498 -3.14 10.77 30.79
CA ALA A 498 -4.21 9.78 30.68
C ALA A 498 -5.49 10.19 31.44
N LYS A 499 -5.35 10.89 32.55
CA LYS A 499 -6.46 11.33 33.40
C LYS A 499 -7.05 12.70 33.03
N HIS A 500 -6.30 13.50 32.27
CA HIS A 500 -6.76 14.83 31.88
C HIS A 500 -7.77 14.74 30.71
N PRO A 501 -8.87 15.49 30.73
CA PRO A 501 -9.90 15.39 29.68
C PRO A 501 -9.41 15.64 28.26
N THR A 502 -8.39 16.50 28.13
CA THR A 502 -7.74 16.87 26.85
C THR A 502 -6.30 16.34 26.76
N GLY A 503 -5.98 15.31 27.55
CA GLY A 503 -4.71 14.61 27.43
C GLY A 503 -3.49 15.45 27.78
N CYS A 504 -2.52 15.47 26.87
CA CYS A 504 -1.26 16.20 27.03
C CYS A 504 -1.40 17.75 27.04
N ASP A 505 -2.60 18.31 26.82
CA ASP A 505 -2.87 19.73 27.05
C ASP A 505 -2.58 20.10 28.51
N TYR A 506 -2.64 19.14 29.45
CA TYR A 506 -2.19 19.31 30.85
C TYR A 506 -0.81 19.95 30.94
N TRP A 507 0.15 19.59 30.07
CA TRP A 507 1.50 20.17 30.06
C TRP A 507 1.50 21.67 29.87
N TYR A 508 0.59 22.18 29.06
CA TYR A 508 0.48 23.61 28.70
C TYR A 508 -0.42 24.38 29.68
N GLU A 509 -1.40 23.72 30.29
CA GLU A 509 -2.39 24.33 31.18
C GLU A 509 -1.96 24.37 32.64
N ALA A 510 -1.25 23.34 33.10
CA ALA A 510 -0.81 23.25 34.50
C ALA A 510 0.27 24.31 34.80
N PRO A 511 0.21 24.99 35.97
CA PRO A 511 1.26 25.89 36.41
C PRO A 511 2.59 25.15 36.61
N LEU A 512 3.71 25.89 36.47
CA LEU A 512 5.06 25.30 36.54
C LEU A 512 5.30 24.59 37.88
N GLU A 513 4.77 25.15 38.97
CA GLU A 513 4.89 24.64 40.34
C GLU A 513 4.25 23.24 40.53
N GLU A 514 3.26 22.88 39.71
CA GLU A 514 2.67 21.55 39.72
C GLU A 514 3.47 20.52 38.90
N ILE A 515 4.30 21.02 38.00
CA ILE A 515 5.09 20.20 37.06
C ILE A 515 6.48 19.91 37.67
N VAL A 516 7.11 20.92 38.26
CA VAL A 516 8.45 20.79 38.84
C VAL A 516 8.39 20.03 40.17
N PRO A 517 9.16 18.95 40.33
CA PRO A 517 9.24 18.22 41.61
C PRO A 517 9.73 19.16 42.76
N GLU A 518 9.12 18.99 43.92
CA GLU A 518 9.48 19.78 45.09
C GLU A 518 10.97 19.63 45.44
N GLY A 519 11.67 20.78 45.57
CA GLY A 519 13.11 20.82 45.96
C GLY A 519 14.06 20.40 44.84
N LEU A 520 13.59 20.23 43.57
CA LEU A 520 14.46 19.89 42.44
C LEU A 520 15.55 20.94 42.22
N LYS A 521 16.81 20.48 42.20
CA LYS A 521 17.97 21.30 41.86
C LYS A 521 18.62 20.80 40.59
N CYS A 522 19.07 21.71 39.75
CA CYS A 522 19.78 21.35 38.53
C CYS A 522 21.04 20.53 38.85
N PRO A 523 21.21 19.32 38.31
CA PRO A 523 22.38 18.49 38.58
C PRO A 523 23.69 19.09 38.06
N HIS A 524 23.63 20.03 37.11
CA HIS A 524 24.81 20.68 36.51
C HIS A 524 25.29 21.93 37.28
N CYS A 525 24.36 22.81 37.65
CA CYS A 525 24.73 24.09 38.27
C CYS A 525 24.15 24.30 39.68
N GLY A 526 23.26 23.42 40.16
CA GLY A 526 22.58 23.56 41.44
C GLY A 526 21.45 24.59 41.47
N GLY A 527 21.15 25.25 40.34
CA GLY A 527 20.08 26.23 40.20
C GLY A 527 18.68 25.61 40.40
N GLN A 528 17.67 26.47 40.65
CA GLN A 528 16.30 26.05 40.92
C GLN A 528 15.28 26.77 40.02
N HIS A 529 15.75 27.53 39.04
CA HIS A 529 14.90 28.23 38.11
C HIS A 529 14.68 27.38 36.86
N TRP A 530 13.45 26.92 36.68
CA TRP A 530 13.06 26.00 35.61
C TRP A 530 12.10 26.65 34.61
N GLU A 531 12.10 26.11 33.41
CA GLU A 531 11.04 26.30 32.41
C GLU A 531 10.75 24.96 31.77
N LYS A 532 9.53 24.83 31.19
CA LYS A 532 9.13 23.62 30.47
C LYS A 532 9.79 23.62 29.10
N GLU A 533 10.13 22.45 28.60
CA GLU A 533 10.46 22.28 27.19
C GLU A 533 9.21 22.59 26.33
N ASP A 534 9.39 23.38 25.28
CA ASP A 534 8.31 23.82 24.39
C ASP A 534 8.16 22.92 23.14
N ASP A 535 9.18 22.13 22.81
CA ASP A 535 9.18 21.24 21.67
C ASP A 535 8.20 20.07 21.85
N ILE A 536 7.55 19.68 20.75
CA ILE A 536 6.72 18.46 20.70
C ILE A 536 7.49 17.33 20.04
N LEU A 537 7.00 16.11 20.23
CA LEU A 537 7.50 14.93 19.54
C LEU A 537 7.23 14.96 18.04
N ASP A 538 8.11 14.33 17.29
CA ASP A 538 7.90 13.98 15.90
C ASP A 538 6.64 13.13 15.75
N VAL A 539 5.74 13.49 14.84
CA VAL A 539 4.50 12.74 14.57
C VAL A 539 4.76 11.28 14.15
N TRP A 540 5.93 10.99 13.58
CA TRP A 540 6.33 9.61 13.30
C TRP A 540 6.64 8.81 14.58
N PHE A 541 6.98 9.47 15.68
CA PHE A 541 7.06 8.82 16.98
C PHE A 541 5.66 8.49 17.49
N ASP A 542 4.70 9.41 17.37
CA ASP A 542 3.30 9.18 17.76
C ASP A 542 2.72 7.97 17.03
N SER A 543 2.79 7.95 15.70
CA SER A 543 2.32 6.80 14.91
C SER A 543 3.14 5.53 15.17
N GLY A 544 4.44 5.67 15.43
CA GLY A 544 5.35 4.58 15.78
C GLY A 544 4.99 3.85 17.08
N THR A 545 4.31 4.53 18.01
CA THR A 545 3.85 3.95 19.29
C THR A 545 2.50 3.27 19.20
N SER A 546 1.87 3.20 18.02
CA SER A 546 0.51 2.67 17.85
C SER A 546 0.35 1.23 18.32
N PHE A 547 1.39 0.39 18.22
CA PHE A 547 1.34 -0.97 18.73
C PHE A 547 1.17 -0.98 20.27
N ALA A 548 1.84 -0.09 21.00
CA ALA A 548 1.70 0.03 22.45
C ALA A 548 0.36 0.66 22.84
N ALA A 549 -0.04 1.71 22.16
CA ALA A 549 -1.27 2.44 22.46
C ALA A 549 -2.54 1.68 22.05
N VAL A 550 -2.47 0.73 21.11
CA VAL A 550 -3.63 0.04 20.55
C VAL A 550 -3.55 -1.47 20.74
N LEU A 551 -2.50 -2.13 20.27
CA LEU A 551 -2.44 -3.60 20.30
C LEU A 551 -2.26 -4.14 21.72
N GLU A 552 -1.43 -3.48 22.54
CA GLU A 552 -1.18 -3.90 23.93
C GLU A 552 -2.28 -3.42 24.90
N SER A 553 -3.08 -2.42 24.53
CA SER A 553 -4.10 -1.84 25.41
C SER A 553 -5.50 -2.43 25.24
N ARG A 554 -5.79 -3.07 24.11
CA ARG A 554 -7.11 -3.62 23.80
C ARG A 554 -7.14 -5.13 23.98
N PRO A 555 -8.11 -5.67 24.76
CA PRO A 555 -8.17 -7.11 25.07
C PRO A 555 -8.45 -8.00 23.85
N GLU A 556 -9.07 -7.44 22.79
CA GLU A 556 -9.36 -8.15 21.54
C GLU A 556 -8.18 -8.20 20.58
N LEU A 557 -7.08 -7.48 20.87
CA LEU A 557 -5.88 -7.40 20.03
C LEU A 557 -4.66 -7.96 20.77
N SER A 558 -3.56 -8.11 20.06
CA SER A 558 -2.28 -8.54 20.63
C SER A 558 -1.09 -7.99 19.82
N ALA A 559 0.03 -7.80 20.49
CA ALA A 559 1.32 -7.49 19.88
C ALA A 559 2.26 -8.73 19.96
N PRO A 560 3.10 -8.97 18.95
CA PRO A 560 3.16 -8.29 17.65
C PRO A 560 1.94 -8.58 16.76
N ALA A 561 1.56 -7.64 15.89
CA ALA A 561 0.53 -7.87 14.88
C ALA A 561 0.95 -8.98 13.90
N ASP A 562 -0.03 -9.73 13.38
CA ASP A 562 0.25 -10.70 12.32
C ASP A 562 0.58 -10.03 11.00
N LEU A 563 -0.03 -8.86 10.73
CA LEU A 563 0.15 -8.14 9.47
C LEU A 563 0.09 -6.62 9.65
N TYR A 564 1.08 -5.90 9.09
CA TYR A 564 1.02 -4.50 8.71
C TYR A 564 0.84 -4.42 7.19
N LEU A 565 -0.08 -3.58 6.71
CA LEU A 565 -0.36 -3.43 5.28
C LEU A 565 -0.44 -1.95 4.93
N GLU A 566 0.52 -1.43 4.15
CA GLU A 566 0.55 -0.04 3.68
C GLU A 566 1.24 0.10 2.32
N GLY A 567 1.29 1.33 1.81
CA GLY A 567 2.04 1.69 0.62
C GLY A 567 3.56 1.62 0.79
N SER A 568 4.27 1.58 -0.33
CA SER A 568 5.74 1.48 -0.37
C SER A 568 6.48 2.67 0.24
N ASP A 569 5.83 3.83 0.40
CA ASP A 569 6.35 5.00 1.11
C ASP A 569 6.53 4.74 2.61
N GLN A 570 5.75 3.84 3.20
CA GLN A 570 5.78 3.56 4.64
C GLN A 570 7.03 2.80 5.11
N HIS A 571 7.89 2.32 4.20
CA HIS A 571 9.22 1.84 4.56
C HIS A 571 10.11 2.95 5.15
N ARG A 572 9.86 4.22 4.80
CA ARG A 572 10.49 5.40 5.40
C ARG A 572 9.60 6.07 6.45
N GLY A 573 8.38 5.63 6.61
CA GLY A 573 7.37 6.17 7.52
C GLY A 573 7.05 5.21 8.67
N TRP A 574 5.79 4.76 8.72
CA TRP A 574 5.22 4.01 9.84
C TRP A 574 5.87 2.63 10.09
N PHE A 575 6.21 1.86 9.05
CA PHE A 575 6.93 0.59 9.24
C PHE A 575 8.25 0.81 9.97
N HIS A 576 8.97 1.87 9.59
CA HIS A 576 10.26 2.22 10.14
C HIS A 576 10.16 2.72 11.58
N SER A 577 9.29 3.69 11.84
CA SER A 577 9.14 4.28 13.18
C SER A 577 8.60 3.27 14.18
N SER A 578 7.61 2.44 13.80
CA SER A 578 7.09 1.36 14.64
C SER A 578 8.17 0.35 15.02
N LEU A 579 9.01 -0.05 14.05
CA LEU A 579 10.11 -0.98 14.29
C LEU A 579 11.13 -0.40 15.29
N LEU A 580 11.56 0.85 15.08
CA LEU A 580 12.54 1.48 15.97
C LEU A 580 12.01 1.67 17.39
N VAL A 581 10.73 2.06 17.54
CA VAL A 581 10.13 2.20 18.87
C VAL A 581 10.01 0.85 19.56
N ALA A 582 9.54 -0.17 18.86
CA ALA A 582 9.37 -1.50 19.46
C ALA A 582 10.71 -2.15 19.81
N GLU A 583 11.70 -2.12 18.91
CA GLU A 583 13.05 -2.63 19.20
C GLU A 583 13.74 -1.85 20.32
N GLY A 584 13.55 -0.54 20.40
CA GLY A 584 14.10 0.29 21.47
C GLY A 584 13.48 0.00 22.83
N THR A 585 12.21 -0.35 22.89
CA THR A 585 11.47 -0.49 24.14
C THR A 585 11.20 -1.95 24.54
N ARG A 586 11.00 -2.89 23.58
CA ARG A 586 10.70 -4.32 23.84
C ARG A 586 11.80 -5.28 23.37
N ASN A 587 12.74 -4.88 22.51
CA ASN A 587 13.71 -5.72 21.80
C ASN A 587 13.02 -6.77 20.89
N ASP A 588 11.87 -6.42 20.33
CA ASP A 588 11.08 -7.27 19.42
C ASP A 588 10.32 -6.41 18.43
N PRO A 589 10.15 -6.85 17.16
CA PRO A 589 9.40 -6.07 16.16
C PRO A 589 7.91 -6.03 16.50
N PRO A 590 7.17 -4.97 16.10
CA PRO A 590 5.76 -4.82 16.41
C PRO A 590 4.85 -5.63 15.46
N TYR A 591 5.41 -6.28 14.45
CA TYR A 591 4.73 -7.03 13.40
C TYR A 591 5.51 -8.28 12.99
N LYS A 592 4.77 -9.32 12.59
CA LYS A 592 5.33 -10.58 12.04
C LYS A 592 5.51 -10.53 10.54
N ALA A 593 4.61 -9.84 9.83
CA ALA A 593 4.67 -9.67 8.39
C ALA A 593 4.32 -8.24 7.95
N VAL A 594 4.94 -7.81 6.86
CA VAL A 594 4.66 -6.53 6.19
C VAL A 594 4.25 -6.81 4.75
N LEU A 595 3.02 -6.43 4.40
CA LEU A 595 2.50 -6.47 3.04
C LEU A 595 2.50 -5.06 2.46
N THR A 596 3.16 -4.89 1.31
CA THR A 596 3.34 -3.59 0.68
C THR A 596 2.58 -3.51 -0.64
N HIS A 597 1.83 -2.42 -0.84
CA HIS A 597 1.23 -2.10 -2.13
C HIS A 597 1.95 -0.95 -2.84
N GLY A 598 1.83 -0.91 -4.18
CA GLY A 598 2.34 0.17 -5.01
C GLY A 598 1.45 1.42 -4.98
N TYR A 599 1.79 2.39 -5.84
CA TYR A 599 1.01 3.62 -5.99
C TYR A 599 -0.11 3.45 -7.02
N VAL A 600 -1.12 4.31 -6.90
CA VAL A 600 -2.14 4.46 -7.95
C VAL A 600 -1.68 5.53 -8.93
N VAL A 601 -1.58 5.15 -10.19
CA VAL A 601 -1.15 6.02 -11.30
C VAL A 601 -2.28 6.16 -12.34
N ASP A 602 -2.21 7.18 -13.19
CA ASP A 602 -3.18 7.35 -14.27
C ASP A 602 -3.06 6.26 -15.35
N GLY A 603 -3.92 6.29 -16.36
CA GLY A 603 -3.92 5.32 -17.46
C GLY A 603 -2.61 5.22 -18.23
N ASP A 604 -1.83 6.29 -18.24
CA ASP A 604 -0.53 6.39 -18.90
C ASP A 604 0.65 5.99 -17.99
N GLY A 605 0.38 5.67 -16.71
CA GLY A 605 1.39 5.29 -15.73
C GLY A 605 2.07 6.49 -15.04
N ARG A 606 1.47 7.68 -15.10
CA ARG A 606 1.99 8.90 -14.44
C ARG A 606 1.38 9.04 -13.05
N LYS A 607 2.18 9.51 -12.11
CA LYS A 607 1.70 9.86 -10.76
C LYS A 607 0.58 10.91 -10.84
N MET A 608 -0.51 10.66 -10.11
CA MET A 608 -1.61 11.61 -10.03
C MET A 608 -1.22 12.82 -9.19
N SER A 609 -1.45 14.03 -9.73
CA SER A 609 -1.24 15.28 -9.00
C SER A 609 -2.23 16.36 -9.45
N LYS A 610 -2.55 17.28 -8.55
CA LYS A 610 -3.44 18.41 -8.86
C LYS A 610 -2.84 19.34 -9.93
N SER A 611 -1.52 19.46 -9.98
CA SER A 611 -0.81 20.30 -10.96
C SER A 611 -0.89 19.76 -12.37
N ILE A 612 -0.97 18.44 -12.55
CA ILE A 612 -1.14 17.77 -13.87
C ILE A 612 -2.63 17.70 -14.24
N GLY A 613 -3.54 17.81 -13.24
CA GLY A 613 -4.99 17.72 -13.49
C GLY A 613 -5.51 16.30 -13.74
N ASN A 614 -4.73 15.26 -13.40
CA ASN A 614 -5.06 13.85 -13.61
C ASN A 614 -5.55 13.14 -12.33
N VAL A 615 -5.91 13.89 -11.29
CA VAL A 615 -6.42 13.33 -10.03
C VAL A 615 -7.84 12.80 -10.22
N ILE A 616 -8.06 11.55 -9.85
CA ILE A 616 -9.37 10.90 -9.80
C ILE A 616 -9.77 10.76 -8.34
N ALA A 617 -10.92 11.33 -7.96
CA ALA A 617 -11.45 11.19 -6.61
C ALA A 617 -12.24 9.87 -6.48
N PRO A 618 -12.07 9.10 -5.38
CA PRO A 618 -12.84 7.87 -5.14
C PRO A 618 -14.36 8.10 -5.22
N GLN A 619 -14.86 9.22 -4.70
CA GLN A 619 -16.27 9.53 -4.69
C GLN A 619 -16.87 9.65 -6.09
N GLU A 620 -16.14 10.25 -7.05
CA GLU A 620 -16.60 10.36 -8.45
C GLU A 620 -16.80 8.97 -9.08
N LEU A 621 -15.91 8.04 -8.80
CA LEU A 621 -16.03 6.66 -9.29
C LEU A 621 -17.16 5.91 -8.61
N ILE A 622 -17.32 6.10 -7.30
CA ILE A 622 -18.37 5.46 -6.51
C ILE A 622 -19.77 5.96 -6.95
N ASP A 623 -19.91 7.24 -7.23
CA ASP A 623 -21.17 7.81 -7.70
C ASP A 623 -21.53 7.33 -9.12
N LYS A 624 -20.54 7.09 -9.96
CA LYS A 624 -20.73 6.63 -11.33
C LYS A 624 -20.91 5.11 -11.44
N TYR A 625 -20.08 4.34 -10.75
CA TYR A 625 -19.97 2.89 -10.94
C TYR A 625 -20.39 2.06 -9.71
N GLY A 626 -20.41 2.68 -8.52
CA GLY A 626 -20.54 2.00 -7.24
C GLY A 626 -19.19 1.63 -6.62
N ALA A 627 -19.16 1.46 -5.31
CA ALA A 627 -17.98 1.03 -4.56
C ALA A 627 -17.53 -0.39 -4.95
N GLU A 628 -18.47 -1.26 -5.31
CA GLU A 628 -18.21 -2.64 -5.74
C GLU A 628 -17.27 -2.72 -6.96
N ILE A 629 -17.39 -1.79 -7.91
CA ILE A 629 -16.49 -1.76 -9.08
C ILE A 629 -15.10 -1.28 -8.69
N VAL A 630 -14.99 -0.36 -7.72
CA VAL A 630 -13.68 0.06 -7.17
C VAL A 630 -13.03 -1.11 -6.43
N ARG A 631 -13.77 -1.88 -5.64
CA ARG A 631 -13.30 -3.10 -4.97
C ARG A 631 -12.82 -4.14 -5.96
N LEU A 632 -13.61 -4.35 -7.03
CA LEU A 632 -13.24 -5.28 -8.11
C LEU A 632 -11.97 -4.82 -8.84
N TRP A 633 -11.80 -3.51 -9.06
CA TRP A 633 -10.58 -2.96 -9.64
C TRP A 633 -9.35 -3.26 -8.77
N VAL A 634 -9.44 -3.03 -7.46
CA VAL A 634 -8.35 -3.33 -6.50
C VAL A 634 -7.93 -4.80 -6.57
N SER A 635 -8.90 -5.71 -6.69
CA SER A 635 -8.64 -7.15 -6.74
C SER A 635 -8.32 -7.70 -8.14
N SER A 636 -8.43 -6.89 -9.21
CA SER A 636 -8.22 -7.34 -10.58
C SER A 636 -6.77 -7.23 -11.08
N VAL A 637 -5.90 -6.59 -10.31
CA VAL A 637 -4.53 -6.23 -10.68
C VAL A 637 -3.53 -6.72 -9.64
N GLU A 638 -2.24 -6.83 -10.03
CA GLU A 638 -1.16 -7.08 -9.09
C GLU A 638 -0.84 -5.78 -8.33
N TYR A 639 -1.48 -5.59 -7.19
CA TYR A 639 -1.43 -4.36 -6.39
C TYR A 639 -0.08 -4.12 -5.68
N ARG A 640 0.83 -5.09 -5.66
CA ARG A 640 2.19 -4.95 -5.10
C ARG A 640 3.09 -4.08 -5.98
N GLU A 641 2.68 -3.88 -7.23
CA GLU A 641 3.26 -2.94 -8.19
C GLU A 641 2.40 -1.68 -8.32
N ASP A 642 2.89 -0.66 -9.05
CA ASP A 642 2.10 0.53 -9.34
C ASP A 642 0.90 0.19 -10.25
N ILE A 643 -0.29 0.55 -9.81
CA ILE A 643 -1.53 0.17 -10.47
C ILE A 643 -2.17 1.32 -11.23
N ARG A 644 -2.58 1.01 -12.47
CA ARG A 644 -3.22 1.99 -13.36
C ARG A 644 -4.71 2.03 -13.15
N ILE A 645 -5.27 3.25 -13.23
CA ILE A 645 -6.71 3.46 -13.25
C ILE A 645 -7.10 4.35 -14.41
N SER A 646 -8.15 3.96 -15.14
CA SER A 646 -8.75 4.75 -16.22
C SER A 646 -10.21 4.33 -16.44
N GLU A 647 -11.00 5.17 -17.11
CA GLU A 647 -12.37 4.83 -17.46
C GLU A 647 -12.47 3.56 -18.34
N GLN A 648 -11.51 3.34 -19.24
CA GLN A 648 -11.47 2.15 -20.07
C GLN A 648 -11.27 0.88 -19.24
N ILE A 649 -10.38 0.90 -18.23
CA ILE A 649 -10.15 -0.22 -17.32
C ILE A 649 -11.43 -0.51 -16.54
N LEU A 650 -12.04 0.51 -15.96
CA LEU A 650 -13.29 0.37 -15.19
C LEU A 650 -14.45 -0.13 -16.07
N GLY A 651 -14.56 0.33 -17.31
CA GLY A 651 -15.57 -0.16 -18.27
C GLY A 651 -15.48 -1.66 -18.50
N ARG A 652 -14.28 -2.21 -18.68
CA ARG A 652 -14.06 -3.67 -18.83
C ARG A 652 -14.45 -4.42 -17.56
N LEU A 653 -14.20 -3.86 -16.39
CA LEU A 653 -14.57 -4.48 -15.11
C LEU A 653 -16.07 -4.45 -14.87
N VAL A 654 -16.78 -3.42 -15.33
CA VAL A 654 -18.27 -3.41 -15.32
C VAL A 654 -18.82 -4.55 -16.17
N ASP A 655 -18.23 -4.86 -17.33
CA ASP A 655 -18.66 -5.97 -18.16
C ASP A 655 -18.35 -7.33 -17.51
N ALA A 656 -17.18 -7.48 -16.89
CA ALA A 656 -16.81 -8.68 -16.13
C ALA A 656 -17.77 -8.89 -14.93
N TYR A 657 -18.01 -7.84 -14.16
CA TYR A 657 -18.97 -7.85 -13.06
C TYR A 657 -20.38 -8.29 -13.51
N ARG A 658 -20.85 -7.75 -14.65
CA ARG A 658 -22.17 -8.09 -15.21
C ARG A 658 -22.27 -9.57 -15.53
N ARG A 659 -21.21 -10.19 -16.05
CA ARG A 659 -21.18 -11.62 -16.35
C ARG A 659 -21.30 -12.46 -15.08
N ILE A 660 -20.51 -12.16 -14.04
CA ILE A 660 -20.59 -12.85 -12.74
C ILE A 660 -22.01 -12.73 -12.17
N ARG A 661 -22.55 -11.51 -12.13
CA ARG A 661 -23.89 -11.26 -11.60
C ARG A 661 -24.99 -12.01 -12.37
N ASN A 662 -24.91 -12.07 -13.71
CA ASN A 662 -25.89 -12.78 -14.55
C ASN A 662 -25.84 -14.28 -14.30
N THR A 663 -24.66 -14.87 -14.10
CA THR A 663 -24.51 -16.30 -13.74
C THR A 663 -25.23 -16.57 -12.41
N CYS A 664 -24.97 -15.80 -11.38
CA CYS A 664 -25.63 -15.95 -10.08
C CYS A 664 -27.16 -15.72 -10.18
N ARG A 665 -27.59 -14.74 -10.99
CA ARG A 665 -29.03 -14.50 -11.21
C ARG A 665 -29.73 -15.68 -11.89
N PHE A 666 -29.07 -16.30 -12.86
CA PHE A 666 -29.60 -17.50 -13.51
C PHE A 666 -29.78 -18.64 -12.50
N ILE A 667 -28.77 -18.89 -11.68
CA ILE A 667 -28.81 -19.94 -10.66
C ILE A 667 -29.94 -19.68 -9.65
N LEU A 668 -30.00 -18.44 -9.07
CA LEU A 668 -31.08 -18.04 -8.16
C LEU A 668 -32.47 -18.24 -8.78
N GLY A 669 -32.62 -17.93 -10.07
CA GLY A 669 -33.88 -18.10 -10.76
C GLY A 669 -34.27 -19.55 -10.95
N THR A 670 -33.29 -20.42 -11.06
CA THR A 670 -33.49 -21.87 -11.27
C THR A 670 -33.81 -22.61 -9.97
N ILE A 671 -33.26 -22.17 -8.84
CA ILE A 671 -33.47 -22.82 -7.53
C ILE A 671 -34.59 -22.19 -6.71
N ASN A 672 -35.39 -21.30 -7.27
CA ASN A 672 -36.36 -20.50 -6.55
C ASN A 672 -37.49 -21.31 -5.87
N ASP A 673 -37.79 -22.51 -6.35
CA ASP A 673 -38.81 -23.43 -5.82
C ASP A 673 -38.20 -24.58 -4.99
N LEU A 674 -36.86 -24.60 -4.84
CA LEU A 674 -36.16 -25.66 -4.11
C LEU A 674 -36.31 -25.44 -2.60
N THR A 675 -36.62 -26.54 -1.90
CA THR A 675 -36.67 -26.55 -0.43
C THR A 675 -35.56 -27.45 0.14
N ARG A 676 -35.29 -27.36 1.44
CA ARG A 676 -34.31 -28.23 2.10
C ARG A 676 -34.65 -29.68 2.01
N ALA A 677 -35.95 -30.00 2.00
CA ALA A 677 -36.46 -31.39 1.83
C ALA A 677 -36.27 -31.95 0.41
N ASP A 678 -36.14 -31.09 -0.59
CA ASP A 678 -35.92 -31.48 -1.99
C ASP A 678 -34.43 -31.71 -2.32
N LEU A 679 -33.52 -31.38 -1.41
CA LEU A 679 -32.08 -31.56 -1.63
C LEU A 679 -31.76 -33.08 -1.68
N LEU A 680 -31.12 -33.51 -2.73
CA LEU A 680 -30.66 -34.89 -2.87
C LEU A 680 -29.31 -35.09 -2.12
N PRO A 681 -29.09 -36.24 -1.46
CA PRO A 681 -27.77 -36.62 -1.00
C PRO A 681 -26.73 -36.59 -2.15
N LEU A 682 -25.47 -36.21 -1.83
CA LEU A 682 -24.42 -36.05 -2.85
C LEU A 682 -24.18 -37.31 -3.69
N ASP A 683 -24.31 -38.52 -3.10
CA ASP A 683 -24.15 -39.81 -3.75
C ASP A 683 -25.33 -40.16 -4.69
N GLN A 684 -26.47 -39.49 -4.57
CA GLN A 684 -27.64 -39.66 -5.44
C GLN A 684 -27.70 -38.69 -6.59
N LEU A 685 -26.78 -37.69 -6.64
CA LEU A 685 -26.71 -36.76 -7.74
C LEU A 685 -26.29 -37.45 -9.05
N LEU A 686 -26.76 -36.92 -10.15
CA LEU A 686 -26.33 -37.37 -11.47
C LEU A 686 -24.82 -37.09 -11.70
N PRO A 687 -24.14 -37.93 -12.50
CA PRO A 687 -22.69 -37.85 -12.69
C PRO A 687 -22.20 -36.44 -13.13
N LEU A 688 -22.90 -35.80 -14.07
CA LEU A 688 -22.58 -34.44 -14.51
C LEU A 688 -22.66 -33.44 -13.36
N ASP A 689 -23.62 -33.52 -12.46
CA ASP A 689 -23.80 -32.63 -11.32
C ASP A 689 -22.73 -32.85 -10.24
N ARG A 690 -22.34 -34.12 -10.07
CA ARG A 690 -21.19 -34.50 -9.23
C ARG A 690 -19.89 -33.88 -9.76
N TYR A 691 -19.66 -33.94 -11.07
CA TYR A 691 -18.51 -33.29 -11.69
C TYR A 691 -18.53 -31.78 -11.54
N ALA A 692 -19.69 -31.14 -11.72
CA ALA A 692 -19.81 -29.70 -11.54
C ALA A 692 -19.45 -29.24 -10.11
N LEU A 693 -19.86 -30.02 -9.10
CA LEU A 693 -19.49 -29.76 -7.70
C LEU A 693 -18.02 -30.02 -7.44
N HIS A 694 -17.39 -31.03 -8.06
CA HIS A 694 -15.95 -31.24 -8.01
C HIS A 694 -15.19 -30.03 -8.57
N ALA A 695 -15.58 -29.53 -9.74
CA ALA A 695 -14.98 -28.35 -10.35
C ALA A 695 -15.16 -27.10 -9.47
N ALA A 696 -16.34 -26.93 -8.85
CA ALA A 696 -16.60 -25.84 -7.90
C ALA A 696 -15.68 -25.92 -6.65
N ALA A 697 -15.51 -27.13 -6.09
CA ALA A 697 -14.63 -27.37 -4.95
C ALA A 697 -13.16 -27.00 -5.26
N GLN A 698 -12.67 -27.40 -6.44
CA GLN A 698 -11.31 -27.02 -6.89
C GLN A 698 -11.15 -25.50 -7.08
N VAL A 699 -12.19 -24.82 -7.56
CA VAL A 699 -12.20 -23.35 -7.68
C VAL A 699 -12.18 -22.73 -6.29
N HIS A 700 -13.01 -23.22 -5.38
CA HIS A 700 -13.04 -22.79 -3.98
C HIS A 700 -11.66 -22.89 -3.33
N ASP A 701 -11.02 -24.05 -3.38
CA ASP A 701 -9.70 -24.27 -2.79
C ASP A 701 -8.66 -23.28 -3.34
N ARG A 702 -8.61 -23.10 -4.68
CA ARG A 702 -7.71 -22.09 -5.30
C ARG A 702 -7.98 -20.67 -4.84
N VAL A 703 -9.24 -20.30 -4.65
CA VAL A 703 -9.63 -18.98 -4.16
C VAL A 703 -9.23 -18.81 -2.70
N GLN A 704 -9.44 -19.83 -1.86
CA GLN A 704 -9.02 -19.78 -0.46
C GLN A 704 -7.50 -19.68 -0.31
N ASP A 705 -6.73 -20.42 -1.10
CA ASP A 705 -5.27 -20.30 -1.15
C ASP A 705 -4.81 -18.89 -1.59
N ALA A 706 -5.47 -18.33 -2.59
CA ALA A 706 -5.17 -16.99 -3.08
C ALA A 706 -5.45 -15.90 -2.01
N TYR A 707 -6.49 -16.06 -1.18
CA TYR A 707 -6.70 -15.19 -0.02
C TYR A 707 -5.61 -15.37 1.04
N MET A 708 -5.17 -16.61 1.30
CA MET A 708 -4.09 -16.87 2.26
C MET A 708 -2.76 -16.24 1.85
N THR A 709 -2.45 -16.22 0.56
CA THR A 709 -1.21 -15.68 -0.01
C THR A 709 -1.33 -14.20 -0.42
N TYR A 710 -2.48 -13.58 -0.18
CA TYR A 710 -2.78 -12.20 -0.58
C TYR A 710 -2.70 -11.96 -2.10
N ASP A 711 -2.97 -12.97 -2.92
CA ASP A 711 -2.96 -12.91 -4.39
C ASP A 711 -4.36 -12.57 -4.94
N PHE A 712 -4.91 -11.41 -4.61
CA PHE A 712 -6.32 -11.10 -4.90
C PHE A 712 -6.66 -11.04 -6.39
N HIS A 713 -5.67 -10.76 -7.25
CA HIS A 713 -5.86 -10.84 -8.70
C HIS A 713 -6.18 -12.28 -9.18
N LYS A 714 -5.61 -13.29 -8.50
CA LYS A 714 -5.96 -14.69 -8.77
C LYS A 714 -7.41 -15.01 -8.37
N VAL A 715 -7.90 -14.41 -7.25
CA VAL A 715 -9.31 -14.55 -6.86
C VAL A 715 -10.23 -14.03 -7.97
N TYR A 716 -10.01 -12.79 -8.43
CA TYR A 716 -10.80 -12.21 -9.50
C TYR A 716 -10.79 -13.06 -10.78
N HIS A 717 -9.60 -13.41 -11.27
CA HIS A 717 -9.48 -14.17 -12.53
C HIS A 717 -10.10 -15.55 -12.41
N THR A 718 -9.91 -16.24 -11.29
CA THR A 718 -10.50 -17.57 -11.05
C THR A 718 -12.01 -17.49 -11.05
N LEU A 719 -12.62 -16.57 -10.30
CA LEU A 719 -14.08 -16.43 -10.22
C LEU A 719 -14.69 -15.98 -11.55
N HIS A 720 -14.09 -15.01 -12.23
CA HIS A 720 -14.57 -14.53 -13.52
C HIS A 720 -14.54 -15.65 -14.58
N ASN A 721 -13.38 -16.33 -14.71
CA ASN A 721 -13.23 -17.40 -15.69
C ASN A 721 -14.19 -18.56 -15.41
N TYR A 722 -14.31 -18.96 -14.14
CA TYR A 722 -15.26 -20.00 -13.74
C TYR A 722 -16.70 -19.63 -14.12
N CYS A 723 -17.15 -18.43 -13.80
CA CYS A 723 -18.50 -17.99 -14.16
C CYS A 723 -18.75 -17.94 -15.67
N VAL A 724 -17.76 -17.52 -16.46
CA VAL A 724 -17.92 -17.30 -17.90
C VAL A 724 -17.68 -18.58 -18.70
N THR A 725 -16.58 -19.27 -18.43
CA THR A 725 -16.13 -20.41 -19.25
C THR A 725 -16.72 -21.71 -18.75
N ASP A 726 -16.59 -22.01 -17.46
CA ASP A 726 -16.97 -23.33 -16.95
C ASP A 726 -18.48 -23.43 -16.66
N LEU A 727 -19.03 -22.39 -16.01
CA LEU A 727 -20.46 -22.38 -15.71
C LEU A 727 -21.30 -21.99 -16.93
N SER A 728 -21.16 -20.73 -17.41
CA SER A 728 -22.11 -20.23 -18.44
C SER A 728 -21.97 -20.92 -19.77
N ALA A 729 -20.74 -21.19 -20.25
CA ALA A 729 -20.52 -21.78 -21.58
C ALA A 729 -20.58 -23.30 -21.59
N VAL A 730 -20.47 -23.98 -20.43
CA VAL A 730 -20.49 -25.44 -20.37
C VAL A 730 -21.66 -25.94 -19.52
N TYR A 731 -21.53 -25.89 -18.19
CA TYR A 731 -22.46 -26.58 -17.29
C TYR A 731 -23.91 -26.05 -17.40
N LEU A 732 -24.10 -24.74 -17.27
CA LEU A 732 -25.46 -24.17 -17.37
C LEU A 732 -26.06 -24.31 -18.76
N ASP A 733 -25.23 -24.30 -19.81
CA ASP A 733 -25.71 -24.49 -21.19
C ASP A 733 -26.22 -25.92 -21.41
N ILE A 734 -25.48 -26.94 -20.93
CA ILE A 734 -25.88 -28.34 -20.96
C ILE A 734 -27.17 -28.54 -20.18
N LEU A 735 -27.32 -27.89 -19.03
CA LEU A 735 -28.46 -28.08 -18.14
C LEU A 735 -29.77 -27.49 -18.66
N LYS A 736 -29.77 -26.57 -19.64
CA LYS A 736 -30.98 -25.84 -20.06
C LYS A 736 -32.14 -26.76 -20.41
N ASP A 737 -31.90 -27.79 -21.22
CA ASP A 737 -32.98 -28.71 -21.57
C ASP A 737 -33.53 -29.46 -20.35
N ARG A 738 -32.64 -29.95 -19.49
CA ARG A 738 -33.01 -30.69 -18.27
C ARG A 738 -33.74 -29.78 -17.27
N LEU A 739 -33.26 -28.58 -17.04
CA LEU A 739 -33.91 -27.66 -16.13
C LEU A 739 -35.27 -27.18 -16.61
N TYR A 740 -35.40 -26.90 -17.91
CA TYR A 740 -36.61 -26.29 -18.43
C TYR A 740 -37.70 -27.33 -18.80
N SER A 741 -37.29 -28.48 -19.27
CA SER A 741 -38.22 -29.43 -19.87
C SER A 741 -38.51 -30.69 -19.05
N SER A 742 -37.77 -30.97 -17.96
CA SER A 742 -38.08 -32.10 -17.06
C SER A 742 -39.26 -31.79 -16.14
N ALA A 743 -39.88 -32.83 -15.56
CA ALA A 743 -40.87 -32.64 -14.51
C ALA A 743 -40.22 -32.00 -13.24
N PRO A 744 -40.86 -31.05 -12.57
CA PRO A 744 -40.28 -30.35 -11.43
C PRO A 744 -39.82 -31.25 -10.29
N ALA A 745 -40.54 -32.34 -10.02
CA ALA A 745 -40.21 -33.28 -8.96
C ALA A 745 -39.30 -34.42 -9.42
N SER A 746 -38.86 -34.44 -10.69
CA SER A 746 -38.00 -35.52 -11.19
C SER A 746 -36.60 -35.48 -10.58
N LYS A 747 -35.98 -36.67 -10.49
CA LYS A 747 -34.60 -36.80 -10.02
C LYS A 747 -33.64 -35.96 -10.85
N GLU A 748 -33.84 -35.89 -12.15
CA GLU A 748 -33.01 -35.11 -13.08
C GLU A 748 -33.06 -33.61 -12.80
N HIS A 749 -34.24 -33.09 -12.48
CA HIS A 749 -34.44 -31.67 -12.13
C HIS A 749 -33.86 -31.35 -10.75
N ARG A 750 -34.22 -32.16 -9.74
CA ARG A 750 -33.76 -31.95 -8.36
C ARG A 750 -32.24 -32.13 -8.21
N SER A 751 -31.63 -33.09 -8.96
CA SER A 751 -30.17 -33.25 -8.98
C SER A 751 -29.47 -31.97 -9.46
N ALA A 752 -29.95 -31.40 -10.55
CA ALA A 752 -29.41 -30.14 -11.09
C ALA A 752 -29.60 -28.98 -10.11
N GLN A 753 -30.78 -28.83 -9.53
CA GLN A 753 -31.06 -27.77 -8.56
C GLN A 753 -30.20 -27.91 -7.30
N THR A 754 -30.03 -29.13 -6.76
CA THR A 754 -29.18 -29.40 -5.61
C THR A 754 -27.71 -29.00 -5.87
N ALA A 755 -27.18 -29.43 -7.04
CA ALA A 755 -25.83 -29.06 -7.43
C ALA A 755 -25.66 -27.52 -7.58
N LEU A 756 -26.62 -26.85 -8.21
CA LEU A 756 -26.63 -25.40 -8.37
C LEU A 756 -26.69 -24.65 -7.03
N TYR A 757 -27.45 -25.18 -6.05
CA TYR A 757 -27.49 -24.64 -4.71
C TYR A 757 -26.12 -24.70 -4.02
N HIS A 758 -25.49 -25.88 -3.94
CA HIS A 758 -24.19 -26.03 -3.32
C HIS A 758 -23.10 -25.19 -4.01
N LEU A 759 -23.11 -25.16 -5.34
CA LEU A 759 -22.22 -24.36 -6.16
C LEU A 759 -22.39 -22.87 -5.86
N LEU A 760 -23.64 -22.37 -5.80
CA LEU A 760 -23.90 -20.96 -5.47
C LEU A 760 -23.45 -20.62 -4.05
N CYS A 761 -23.62 -21.52 -3.09
CA CYS A 761 -23.14 -21.35 -1.72
C CYS A 761 -21.63 -21.22 -1.63
N MET A 762 -20.84 -22.00 -2.39
CA MET A 762 -19.39 -21.84 -2.51
C MET A 762 -19.03 -20.50 -3.17
N LEU A 763 -19.62 -20.23 -4.33
CA LEU A 763 -19.34 -19.03 -5.12
C LEU A 763 -19.63 -17.73 -4.36
N VAL A 764 -20.71 -17.69 -3.58
CA VAL A 764 -21.07 -16.50 -2.77
C VAL A 764 -20.05 -16.27 -1.67
N ARG A 765 -19.57 -17.32 -1.00
CA ARG A 765 -18.51 -17.22 0.03
C ARG A 765 -17.19 -16.77 -0.59
N ASP A 766 -16.84 -17.33 -1.74
CA ASP A 766 -15.59 -17.00 -2.42
C ASP A 766 -15.54 -15.56 -2.91
N MET A 767 -16.65 -14.99 -3.34
CA MET A 767 -16.71 -13.61 -3.82
C MET A 767 -16.92 -12.59 -2.71
N ALA A 768 -17.42 -12.96 -1.53
CA ALA A 768 -17.84 -12.03 -0.49
C ALA A 768 -16.74 -11.05 -0.02
N PRO A 769 -15.47 -11.43 0.17
CA PRO A 769 -14.43 -10.46 0.54
C PRO A 769 -14.18 -9.38 -0.52
N VAL A 770 -14.37 -9.68 -1.80
CA VAL A 770 -14.16 -8.76 -2.94
C VAL A 770 -15.45 -8.08 -3.36
N LEU A 771 -16.48 -8.86 -3.73
CA LEU A 771 -17.79 -8.39 -4.18
C LEU A 771 -18.80 -8.39 -3.02
N SER A 772 -18.49 -7.63 -1.99
CA SER A 772 -19.16 -7.67 -0.69
C SER A 772 -20.65 -7.36 -0.76
N PHE A 773 -21.03 -6.34 -1.52
CA PHE A 773 -22.43 -5.94 -1.67
C PHE A 773 -23.23 -6.93 -2.50
N THR A 774 -22.63 -7.46 -3.56
CA THR A 774 -23.29 -8.43 -4.44
C THR A 774 -23.46 -9.78 -3.75
N ALA A 775 -22.45 -10.26 -3.03
CA ALA A 775 -22.54 -11.50 -2.27
C ALA A 775 -23.65 -11.44 -1.20
N GLU A 776 -23.73 -10.34 -0.47
CA GLU A 776 -24.79 -10.09 0.50
C GLU A 776 -26.17 -10.04 -0.16
N GLU A 777 -26.30 -9.34 -1.30
CA GLU A 777 -27.55 -9.31 -2.07
C GLU A 777 -27.99 -10.68 -2.54
N ILE A 778 -27.06 -11.51 -3.04
CA ILE A 778 -27.34 -12.88 -3.46
C ILE A 778 -27.78 -13.72 -2.26
N PHE A 779 -27.08 -13.65 -1.14
CA PHE A 779 -27.40 -14.36 0.09
C PHE A 779 -28.83 -14.09 0.55
N HIS A 780 -29.27 -12.85 0.54
CA HIS A 780 -30.64 -12.46 0.91
C HIS A 780 -31.71 -12.86 -0.12
N HIS A 781 -31.32 -13.21 -1.35
CA HIS A 781 -32.23 -13.72 -2.39
C HIS A 781 -32.26 -15.24 -2.52
N LEU A 782 -31.47 -15.96 -1.70
CA LEU A 782 -31.67 -17.41 -1.57
C LEU A 782 -33.07 -17.74 -1.05
N PRO A 783 -33.67 -18.85 -1.44
CA PRO A 783 -34.92 -19.32 -0.84
C PRO A 783 -34.80 -19.37 0.69
N ASN A 784 -35.81 -18.89 1.40
CA ASN A 784 -35.76 -18.73 2.88
C ASN A 784 -35.43 -20.04 3.60
N ASP A 785 -35.97 -21.18 3.10
CA ASP A 785 -35.74 -22.51 3.68
C ASP A 785 -34.30 -23.03 3.46
N LEU A 786 -33.61 -22.52 2.45
CA LEU A 786 -32.23 -22.89 2.10
C LEU A 786 -31.17 -21.94 2.68
N ARG A 787 -31.59 -20.73 3.05
CA ARG A 787 -30.68 -19.74 3.61
C ARG A 787 -30.30 -20.09 5.05
N ASP A 788 -29.01 -20.05 5.36
CA ASP A 788 -28.52 -20.22 6.71
C ASP A 788 -29.02 -19.07 7.62
N ASP A 789 -29.34 -19.39 8.88
CA ASP A 789 -29.87 -18.43 9.85
C ASP A 789 -28.72 -17.60 10.46
N VAL A 790 -28.11 -16.77 9.61
CA VAL A 790 -27.09 -15.81 9.99
C VAL A 790 -27.45 -14.43 9.42
N PRO A 791 -27.08 -13.32 10.09
CA PRO A 791 -27.54 -11.99 9.69
C PRO A 791 -26.83 -11.45 8.46
N THR A 792 -25.70 -12.01 8.06
CA THR A 792 -24.87 -11.53 6.94
C THR A 792 -24.09 -12.68 6.29
N VAL A 793 -23.77 -12.52 5.02
CA VAL A 793 -22.92 -13.46 4.27
C VAL A 793 -21.54 -13.67 4.90
N PHE A 794 -21.03 -12.65 5.58
CA PHE A 794 -19.70 -12.73 6.22
C PHE A 794 -19.67 -13.59 7.47
N ALA A 795 -20.82 -13.90 8.05
CA ALA A 795 -20.98 -14.80 9.20
C ALA A 795 -21.20 -16.27 8.78
N LEU A 796 -21.18 -16.59 7.48
CA LEU A 796 -21.29 -17.96 7.01
C LEU A 796 -20.04 -18.78 7.39
N PRO A 797 -20.22 -20.02 7.87
CA PRO A 797 -19.09 -20.88 8.21
C PRO A 797 -18.26 -21.24 6.96
N PRO A 798 -16.96 -21.56 7.16
CA PRO A 798 -16.11 -22.08 6.09
C PRO A 798 -16.70 -23.32 5.43
N VAL A 799 -16.45 -23.52 4.15
CA VAL A 799 -16.87 -24.72 3.41
C VAL A 799 -15.77 -25.79 3.51
N ASP A 800 -16.17 -27.02 3.82
CA ASP A 800 -15.33 -28.19 3.59
C ASP A 800 -15.52 -28.67 2.15
N SER A 801 -14.52 -28.52 1.30
CA SER A 801 -14.55 -28.91 -0.11
C SER A 801 -14.45 -30.42 -0.34
N LYS A 802 -13.88 -31.18 0.60
CA LYS A 802 -13.53 -32.59 0.46
C LYS A 802 -14.71 -33.50 0.04
N PRO A 803 -15.95 -33.37 0.58
CA PRO A 803 -17.08 -34.20 0.20
C PRO A 803 -17.47 -34.08 -1.27
N TYR A 804 -17.06 -32.99 -1.94
CA TYR A 804 -17.40 -32.72 -3.34
C TYR A 804 -16.36 -33.27 -4.33
N LEU A 805 -15.15 -33.61 -3.86
CA LEU A 805 -14.08 -34.06 -4.73
C LEU A 805 -14.36 -35.48 -5.30
N LEU A 806 -14.04 -35.67 -6.56
CA LEU A 806 -14.07 -36.95 -7.24
C LEU A 806 -12.70 -37.66 -7.15
N GLU A 807 -12.69 -38.97 -7.26
CA GLU A 807 -11.46 -39.75 -7.42
C GLU A 807 -10.73 -39.38 -8.72
N ASP A 808 -9.40 -39.45 -8.69
CA ASP A 808 -8.54 -39.01 -9.81
C ASP A 808 -8.92 -39.66 -11.17
N GLY A 809 -9.19 -40.95 -11.18
CA GLY A 809 -9.59 -41.68 -12.42
C GLY A 809 -10.88 -41.13 -13.02
N VAL A 810 -11.89 -40.87 -12.18
CA VAL A 810 -13.20 -40.34 -12.64
C VAL A 810 -13.01 -38.89 -13.14
N ARG A 811 -12.21 -38.08 -12.42
CA ARG A 811 -11.87 -36.73 -12.87
C ARG A 811 -11.22 -36.73 -14.27
N ASP A 812 -10.25 -37.62 -14.49
CA ASP A 812 -9.53 -37.72 -15.75
C ASP A 812 -10.43 -38.15 -16.91
N ASP A 813 -11.43 -38.99 -16.66
CA ASP A 813 -12.43 -39.34 -17.67
C ASP A 813 -13.34 -38.16 -18.03
N TRP A 814 -13.72 -37.33 -17.05
CA TRP A 814 -14.44 -36.07 -17.30
C TRP A 814 -13.61 -35.06 -18.12
N ASN A 815 -12.32 -34.97 -17.89
CA ASN A 815 -11.42 -34.11 -18.68
C ASN A 815 -11.37 -34.58 -20.14
N VAL A 816 -11.36 -35.92 -20.38
CA VAL A 816 -11.42 -36.46 -21.73
C VAL A 816 -12.79 -36.17 -22.37
N LEU A 817 -13.89 -36.32 -21.64
CA LEU A 817 -15.23 -36.02 -22.18
C LEU A 817 -15.35 -34.50 -22.55
N LEU A 818 -14.77 -33.60 -21.79
CA LEU A 818 -14.72 -32.18 -22.12
C LEU A 818 -13.89 -31.90 -23.38
N ALA A 819 -12.78 -32.61 -23.57
CA ALA A 819 -11.98 -32.50 -24.79
C ALA A 819 -12.78 -33.01 -26.02
N VAL A 820 -13.51 -34.15 -25.87
CA VAL A 820 -14.43 -34.66 -26.92
C VAL A 820 -15.52 -33.64 -27.24
N ARG A 821 -16.10 -32.96 -26.20
CA ARG A 821 -17.06 -31.87 -26.45
C ARG A 821 -16.44 -30.73 -27.26
N GLY A 822 -15.18 -30.37 -27.00
CA GLY A 822 -14.44 -29.42 -27.82
C GLY A 822 -14.35 -29.85 -29.28
N ALA A 823 -14.03 -31.12 -29.55
CA ALA A 823 -13.98 -31.71 -30.89
C ALA A 823 -15.34 -31.68 -31.61
N VAL A 824 -16.41 -32.08 -30.90
CA VAL A 824 -17.78 -32.02 -31.43
C VAL A 824 -18.18 -30.60 -31.80
N THR A 825 -17.89 -29.63 -30.94
CA THR A 825 -18.19 -28.22 -31.19
C THR A 825 -17.43 -27.69 -32.41
N ARG A 826 -16.15 -28.06 -32.55
CA ARG A 826 -15.33 -27.69 -33.72
C ARG A 826 -15.88 -28.33 -35.01
N ALA A 827 -16.38 -29.56 -34.95
CA ALA A 827 -16.97 -30.24 -36.11
C ALA A 827 -18.33 -29.65 -36.54
N ILE A 828 -19.13 -29.11 -35.62
CA ILE A 828 -20.43 -28.48 -35.90
C ILE A 828 -20.24 -27.07 -36.49
N GLU A 829 -19.23 -26.32 -36.10
CA GLU A 829 -19.08 -24.89 -36.42
C GLU A 829 -19.00 -24.58 -37.93
N PRO A 830 -18.31 -25.36 -38.78
CA PRO A 830 -18.38 -25.17 -40.24
C PRO A 830 -19.81 -25.22 -40.79
N LEU A 831 -20.63 -26.17 -40.33
CA LEU A 831 -22.01 -26.31 -40.77
C LEU A 831 -22.89 -25.14 -40.34
N ARG A 832 -22.61 -24.56 -39.18
CA ARG A 832 -23.29 -23.34 -38.72
C ARG A 832 -22.87 -22.13 -39.53
N ARG A 833 -21.59 -21.98 -39.80
CA ARG A 833 -21.04 -20.86 -40.62
C ARG A 833 -21.60 -20.90 -42.03
N ASP A 834 -21.75 -22.11 -42.61
CA ASP A 834 -22.27 -22.33 -43.94
C ASP A 834 -23.82 -22.36 -43.97
N SER A 835 -24.48 -22.04 -42.82
CA SER A 835 -25.93 -21.99 -42.64
C SER A 835 -26.68 -23.32 -42.98
N VAL A 836 -25.99 -24.45 -42.92
CA VAL A 836 -26.60 -25.80 -43.10
C VAL A 836 -27.45 -26.15 -41.86
N VAL A 837 -26.95 -25.70 -40.65
CA VAL A 837 -27.68 -25.85 -39.39
C VAL A 837 -27.69 -24.49 -38.65
N GLY A 838 -28.78 -24.18 -37.95
CA GLY A 838 -28.93 -22.94 -37.19
C GLY A 838 -28.49 -23.10 -35.73
N HIS A 839 -28.65 -24.28 -35.16
CA HIS A 839 -28.38 -24.60 -33.76
C HIS A 839 -27.78 -26.01 -33.61
N SER A 840 -27.02 -26.29 -32.57
CA SER A 840 -26.47 -27.63 -32.32
C SER A 840 -27.55 -28.70 -32.22
N LEU A 841 -28.73 -28.36 -31.70
CA LEU A 841 -29.89 -29.27 -31.67
C LEU A 841 -30.42 -29.62 -33.08
N ASP A 842 -30.02 -28.93 -34.13
CA ASP A 842 -30.40 -29.33 -35.52
C ASP A 842 -29.47 -30.43 -36.06
N THR A 843 -28.54 -30.96 -35.24
CA THR A 843 -27.56 -31.96 -35.68
C THR A 843 -27.77 -33.35 -35.11
N SER A 844 -27.37 -34.33 -35.91
CA SER A 844 -27.07 -35.71 -35.55
C SER A 844 -25.55 -35.88 -35.57
N VAL A 845 -24.95 -36.33 -34.48
CA VAL A 845 -23.52 -36.52 -34.35
C VAL A 845 -23.21 -38.01 -34.24
N THR A 846 -22.20 -38.47 -34.99
CA THR A 846 -21.64 -39.82 -34.82
C THR A 846 -20.20 -39.67 -34.34
N LEU A 847 -19.90 -40.20 -33.16
CA LEU A 847 -18.53 -40.30 -32.63
C LEU A 847 -17.97 -41.67 -33.06
N TYR A 848 -16.97 -41.63 -33.91
CA TYR A 848 -16.16 -42.80 -34.25
C TYR A 848 -15.01 -42.87 -33.28
N VAL A 849 -15.03 -43.87 -32.36
CA VAL A 849 -14.13 -43.93 -31.22
C VAL A 849 -13.36 -45.23 -31.16
N ALA A 850 -12.09 -45.15 -30.70
CA ALA A 850 -11.33 -46.34 -30.33
C ALA A 850 -11.96 -47.03 -29.09
N ASP A 851 -11.74 -48.31 -28.90
CA ASP A 851 -12.37 -49.09 -27.82
C ASP A 851 -12.08 -48.53 -26.43
N GLU A 852 -10.84 -48.13 -26.16
CA GLU A 852 -10.44 -47.53 -24.89
C GLU A 852 -11.19 -46.21 -24.60
N LEU A 853 -11.33 -45.34 -25.61
CA LEU A 853 -12.07 -44.08 -25.46
C LEU A 853 -13.57 -44.35 -25.26
N ARG A 854 -14.13 -45.38 -25.94
CA ARG A 854 -15.51 -45.80 -25.76
C ARG A 854 -15.79 -46.22 -24.31
N GLU A 855 -14.95 -47.09 -23.75
CA GLU A 855 -15.09 -47.59 -22.37
C GLU A 855 -15.09 -46.41 -21.38
N ARG A 856 -14.20 -45.44 -21.55
CA ARG A 856 -14.12 -44.25 -20.70
C ARG A 856 -15.41 -43.40 -20.79
N LEU A 857 -15.90 -43.14 -21.99
CA LEU A 857 -17.12 -42.34 -22.20
C LEU A 857 -18.37 -43.01 -21.64
N GLU A 858 -18.55 -44.34 -21.87
CA GLU A 858 -19.67 -45.09 -21.35
C GLU A 858 -19.59 -45.28 -19.84
N GLY A 859 -18.40 -45.42 -19.27
CA GLY A 859 -18.14 -45.55 -17.83
C GLY A 859 -18.56 -44.33 -17.00
N LEU A 860 -18.67 -43.15 -17.60
CA LEU A 860 -19.18 -41.95 -16.92
C LEU A 860 -20.70 -41.97 -16.68
N HIS A 861 -21.45 -42.92 -17.27
CA HIS A 861 -22.89 -43.08 -17.10
C HIS A 861 -23.70 -41.77 -17.25
N THR A 862 -23.26 -40.88 -18.14
CA THR A 862 -23.94 -39.61 -18.40
C THR A 862 -24.69 -39.64 -19.75
N ASP A 863 -25.75 -38.82 -19.89
CA ASP A 863 -26.43 -38.63 -21.18
C ASP A 863 -25.54 -37.81 -22.13
N LEU A 864 -24.71 -38.52 -22.92
CA LEU A 864 -23.78 -37.88 -23.87
C LEU A 864 -24.49 -37.02 -24.91
N ARG A 865 -25.71 -37.39 -25.36
CA ARG A 865 -26.52 -36.59 -26.29
C ARG A 865 -26.83 -35.20 -25.67
N ALA A 866 -27.33 -35.21 -24.46
CA ALA A 866 -27.60 -33.98 -23.72
C ALA A 866 -26.30 -33.22 -23.44
N PHE A 867 -25.20 -33.90 -23.11
CA PHE A 867 -23.90 -33.29 -22.84
C PHE A 867 -23.34 -32.54 -24.06
N PHE A 868 -23.49 -33.06 -25.26
CA PHE A 868 -23.06 -32.39 -26.49
C PHE A 868 -24.11 -31.41 -27.05
N ILE A 869 -25.30 -31.36 -26.45
CA ILE A 869 -26.44 -30.51 -26.87
C ILE A 869 -26.81 -30.78 -28.32
N VAL A 870 -26.99 -32.04 -28.69
CA VAL A 870 -27.39 -32.48 -30.03
C VAL A 870 -28.71 -33.25 -29.97
N SER A 871 -29.44 -33.35 -31.11
CA SER A 871 -30.71 -34.11 -31.14
C SER A 871 -30.48 -35.61 -31.17
N GLN A 872 -29.47 -36.07 -31.87
CA GLN A 872 -29.13 -37.47 -32.02
C GLN A 872 -27.62 -37.67 -31.81
N LEU A 873 -27.24 -38.74 -31.14
CA LEU A 873 -25.85 -39.15 -30.93
C LEU A 873 -25.72 -40.68 -31.20
N HIS A 874 -24.71 -41.03 -31.96
CA HIS A 874 -24.34 -42.41 -32.26
C HIS A 874 -22.87 -42.63 -31.89
N LEU A 875 -22.56 -43.80 -31.32
CA LEU A 875 -21.20 -44.28 -31.10
C LEU A 875 -20.90 -45.40 -32.08
N ALA A 876 -19.82 -45.26 -32.82
CA ALA A 876 -19.38 -46.27 -33.80
C ALA A 876 -17.88 -46.56 -33.63
N PRO A 877 -17.39 -47.75 -34.07
CA PRO A 877 -15.96 -48.01 -34.04
C PRO A 877 -15.17 -47.03 -34.92
N LEU A 878 -13.97 -46.65 -34.48
CA LEU A 878 -13.10 -45.70 -35.22
C LEU A 878 -12.82 -46.19 -36.65
N ALA A 879 -12.72 -47.53 -36.86
CA ALA A 879 -12.47 -48.15 -38.15
C ALA A 879 -13.61 -47.89 -39.18
N GLU A 880 -14.82 -47.55 -38.72
CA GLU A 880 -15.97 -47.23 -39.55
C GLU A 880 -16.07 -45.76 -39.93
N ALA A 881 -15.10 -44.95 -39.52
CA ALA A 881 -15.11 -43.52 -39.79
C ALA A 881 -15.05 -43.23 -41.31
N PRO A 882 -16.01 -42.51 -41.89
CA PRO A 882 -15.96 -42.13 -43.26
C PRO A 882 -14.86 -41.11 -43.51
N ALA A 883 -14.39 -40.96 -44.75
CA ALA A 883 -13.26 -40.10 -45.11
C ALA A 883 -13.47 -38.63 -44.82
N ASP A 884 -14.72 -38.18 -44.72
CA ASP A 884 -15.13 -36.81 -44.41
C ASP A 884 -15.38 -36.59 -42.90
N ALA A 885 -15.24 -37.59 -42.05
CA ALA A 885 -15.29 -37.44 -40.59
C ALA A 885 -14.09 -36.62 -40.10
N VAL A 886 -14.37 -35.62 -39.28
CA VAL A 886 -13.35 -34.71 -38.72
C VAL A 886 -12.52 -35.43 -37.66
N GLN A 887 -11.26 -35.71 -37.97
CA GLN A 887 -10.33 -36.21 -36.98
C GLN A 887 -9.86 -35.06 -36.10
N ASP A 888 -9.81 -35.27 -34.79
CA ASP A 888 -9.37 -34.25 -33.85
C ASP A 888 -7.90 -34.50 -33.44
N ALA A 889 -7.10 -33.44 -33.51
CA ALA A 889 -5.67 -33.55 -33.16
C ALA A 889 -5.40 -33.60 -31.65
N GLU A 890 -6.37 -33.19 -30.82
CA GLU A 890 -6.23 -33.13 -29.37
C GLU A 890 -6.74 -34.38 -28.66
N VAL A 891 -7.66 -35.14 -29.32
CA VAL A 891 -8.24 -36.38 -28.77
C VAL A 891 -7.87 -37.56 -29.63
N ALA A 892 -6.85 -38.29 -29.18
CA ALA A 892 -6.42 -39.50 -29.90
C ALA A 892 -7.55 -40.56 -29.95
N GLY A 893 -7.74 -41.19 -31.10
CA GLY A 893 -8.72 -42.24 -31.25
C GLY A 893 -10.17 -41.75 -31.47
N LEU A 894 -10.34 -40.47 -31.86
CA LEU A 894 -11.62 -39.81 -32.13
C LEU A 894 -11.71 -39.29 -33.58
N ALA A 895 -12.83 -39.62 -34.26
CA ALA A 895 -13.28 -38.87 -35.42
C ALA A 895 -14.78 -38.52 -35.27
N VAL A 896 -15.17 -37.35 -35.72
CA VAL A 896 -16.53 -36.79 -35.54
C VAL A 896 -17.23 -36.64 -36.90
N GLY A 897 -18.34 -37.34 -37.08
CA GLY A 897 -19.24 -37.13 -38.19
C GLY A 897 -20.45 -36.27 -37.77
N VAL A 898 -20.80 -35.28 -38.55
CA VAL A 898 -21.94 -34.39 -38.27
C VAL A 898 -22.90 -34.38 -39.47
N ALA A 899 -24.17 -34.63 -39.20
CA ALA A 899 -25.25 -34.55 -40.17
C ALA A 899 -26.42 -33.73 -39.61
N LYS A 900 -27.35 -33.34 -40.46
CA LYS A 900 -28.62 -32.77 -40.03
C LYS A 900 -29.45 -33.81 -39.29
N ALA A 901 -30.06 -33.42 -38.18
CA ALA A 901 -30.91 -34.36 -37.40
C ALA A 901 -32.12 -34.81 -38.18
N ALA A 902 -32.47 -36.10 -38.01
CA ALA A 902 -33.64 -36.71 -38.63
C ALA A 902 -34.93 -36.47 -37.83
N GLY A 903 -36.09 -36.52 -38.49
CA GLY A 903 -37.41 -36.32 -37.90
C GLY A 903 -37.85 -34.86 -37.83
N GLU A 904 -38.80 -34.56 -36.96
CA GLU A 904 -39.37 -33.23 -36.77
C GLU A 904 -39.03 -32.65 -35.40
N LYS A 905 -39.12 -31.34 -35.27
CA LYS A 905 -38.76 -30.60 -34.05
C LYS A 905 -39.87 -30.61 -33.02
N CYS A 906 -39.57 -31.09 -31.85
CA CYS A 906 -40.52 -31.06 -30.72
C CYS A 906 -40.80 -29.60 -30.28
N GLU A 907 -42.08 -29.20 -30.22
CA GLU A 907 -42.51 -27.84 -29.88
C GLU A 907 -42.15 -27.43 -28.44
N ARG A 908 -41.89 -28.38 -27.52
CA ARG A 908 -41.57 -28.12 -26.13
C ARG A 908 -40.06 -28.07 -25.85
N CYS A 909 -39.29 -29.09 -26.20
CA CYS A 909 -37.85 -29.17 -25.89
C CYS A 909 -36.93 -28.82 -27.08
N TRP A 910 -37.49 -28.64 -28.28
CA TRP A 910 -36.79 -28.28 -29.50
C TRP A 910 -35.83 -29.31 -30.08
N ILE A 911 -35.78 -30.52 -29.49
CA ILE A 911 -35.02 -31.66 -30.01
C ILE A 911 -35.74 -32.23 -31.21
N TYR A 912 -35.02 -32.63 -32.27
CA TYR A 912 -35.56 -33.36 -33.41
C TYR A 912 -35.76 -34.83 -33.03
N SER A 913 -36.95 -35.41 -33.33
CA SER A 913 -37.30 -36.78 -33.02
C SER A 913 -38.01 -37.42 -34.18
N THR A 914 -37.65 -38.66 -34.51
CA THR A 914 -38.32 -39.48 -35.46
C THR A 914 -39.61 -40.10 -34.91
N GLU A 915 -39.81 -39.99 -33.57
CA GLU A 915 -40.99 -40.55 -32.86
C GLU A 915 -41.96 -39.44 -32.42
N LEU A 916 -41.91 -38.30 -33.08
CA LEU A 916 -42.81 -37.17 -32.78
C LEU A 916 -44.26 -37.60 -33.05
N GLY A 917 -45.17 -37.29 -32.08
CA GLY A 917 -46.60 -37.64 -32.23
C GLY A 917 -46.91 -39.07 -31.90
N SER A 918 -46.03 -39.84 -31.30
CA SER A 918 -46.34 -41.21 -30.80
C SER A 918 -47.40 -41.19 -29.71
N ASP A 919 -47.61 -40.08 -29.01
CA ASP A 919 -48.73 -39.86 -28.10
C ASP A 919 -49.84 -39.04 -28.82
N PRO A 920 -51.07 -39.64 -29.06
CA PRO A 920 -52.19 -38.93 -29.72
C PRO A 920 -52.67 -37.65 -28.98
N ALA A 921 -52.52 -37.62 -27.67
CA ALA A 921 -52.84 -36.40 -26.85
C ALA A 921 -51.93 -35.26 -27.12
N HIS A 922 -50.66 -35.51 -27.52
CA HIS A 922 -49.60 -34.56 -27.75
C HIS A 922 -48.88 -34.78 -29.09
N PRO A 923 -49.54 -34.63 -30.25
CA PRO A 923 -49.00 -34.99 -31.55
C PRO A 923 -47.79 -34.25 -32.05
N THR A 924 -47.43 -33.09 -31.41
CA THR A 924 -46.24 -32.27 -31.73
C THR A 924 -45.11 -32.41 -30.72
N LEU A 925 -45.24 -33.35 -29.78
CA LEU A 925 -44.24 -33.59 -28.75
C LEU A 925 -43.47 -34.92 -28.98
N CYS A 926 -42.20 -34.93 -28.57
CA CYS A 926 -41.43 -36.16 -28.49
C CYS A 926 -41.91 -37.03 -27.31
N PRO A 927 -41.61 -38.33 -27.26
CA PRO A 927 -42.09 -39.25 -26.22
C PRO A 927 -41.72 -38.80 -24.78
N ARG A 928 -40.55 -38.22 -24.60
CA ARG A 928 -40.11 -37.66 -23.32
C ARG A 928 -41.00 -36.50 -22.85
N CYS A 929 -41.26 -35.53 -23.73
CA CYS A 929 -42.09 -34.38 -23.39
C CYS A 929 -43.57 -34.77 -23.20
N ALA A 930 -44.10 -35.74 -23.93
CA ALA A 930 -45.45 -36.26 -23.73
C ALA A 930 -45.60 -36.92 -22.34
N ARG A 931 -44.62 -37.71 -21.88
CA ARG A 931 -44.63 -38.29 -20.52
C ARG A 931 -44.61 -37.20 -19.45
N VAL A 932 -43.73 -36.16 -19.60
CA VAL A 932 -43.67 -35.03 -18.66
C VAL A 932 -45.02 -34.30 -18.60
N MET A 933 -45.72 -34.14 -19.72
CA MET A 933 -47.04 -33.50 -19.74
C MET A 933 -48.10 -34.29 -18.95
N ALA A 934 -47.99 -35.62 -18.93
CA ALA A 934 -48.88 -36.48 -18.14
C ALA A 934 -48.61 -36.43 -16.62
N GLU A 935 -47.39 -36.03 -16.21
CA GLU A 935 -47.00 -35.87 -14.83
C GLU A 935 -47.28 -34.47 -14.27
N LEU A 936 -47.53 -33.48 -15.13
CA LEU A 936 -47.87 -32.14 -14.71
C LEU A 936 -49.31 -32.08 -14.24
N PRO A 937 -49.62 -31.32 -13.15
CA PRO A 937 -50.99 -31.07 -12.74
C PRO A 937 -51.77 -30.40 -13.88
N GLU A 938 -53.01 -30.80 -14.08
CA GLU A 938 -53.92 -30.15 -15.03
C GLU A 938 -53.98 -28.65 -14.74
N ALA A 939 -53.67 -27.82 -15.75
CA ALA A 939 -53.49 -26.37 -15.59
C ALA A 939 -54.83 -25.63 -15.38
#